data_666af5ad24f7aafd9e34100a2d2671db
#
_entry.id   666af5ad24f7aafd9e34100a2d2671db
#
_cell.length_a   1.000
_cell.length_b   1.000
_cell.length_c   1.000
_cell.angle_alpha   90.00
_cell.angle_beta   90.00
_cell.angle_gamma   90.00
#
_symmetry.space_group_name_H-M   'P 1'
#
loop_
_entity.id
_entity.type
_entity.pdbx_description
1 polymer ?
#
loop_
_entity_poly.entity_id
_entity_poly.type
_entity_poly.pdbx_seq_one_letter_code
_entity_poly.pdbx_strand_id
1 'polypeptide(L)'
;MIQNAWKYFLIAFCFSLQAQNPFDTQQKLKDFIQKSIDQKPNNNPQSFYQNFSCHSYRKIIVSAEADSIQFLDEAIFGKKAVKSNKALLKFQKLVKNQHLFVSEKVSQLSFQTHHKIFEKVEKVRMSGLKKPIYEIVSFEMQSFSLYDETYELLETDYKSPFAKNALENYHFSYIDTLQIQGRKVVCVGFKAKKTSQKNQLNGLLYLDVATGAIAKAETIIDGLINIDALHTFYYHESEKKWLPLEKTFTLAKGNTINDVKLMDGTFTFESDETAWNQQKKIADFAFLSSKTVFYDYQFETKHLENQVEKLEIPLASIEKSEVFWQNNPESIREIYSNQYPDFEPETVSDFNLNKEKQTFQYMDSLAEKEKIEKRIFQGRKLLRGYLPVGFFDFDARYLLSFNNYEGFRLGLGGVTNELFSKKIRLQTYGAYGLKDETFKYHSGIGFKINEASNTWANFSYTDDVREIASIIFYVDKKKFKLIDPRPFNITTFYNYKTWVFNAETKLFPKTNSVWQLKQSQITPLFNYQYIRNGARFSQFNYTTFSISMQWNPASNFMKTPDGVSEMSKKFPQFTFQVSKSLPEVLGNDFDFTKIDLRATYEKKYINGQKSAVLIQGGYAIGDLPITHLYSISPNNLNKDVILQRVTFAGKNSFETMYFNEFFSNRFASFQLKHELNRVKISNKIKPSLVLVSRMAWGDLDGKANHEGIAFKTLEDGFFESGIELNKVYQGLGFTFFYRYGPNQLPIIEDNLAIKVSFNIDLGL
;
A
#
# COMPACT_ATOMS: atom_id res chain seq x y z
N MET A 1 -20.27 -23.02 12.93
CA MET A 1 -21.08 -23.75 11.91
C MET A 1 -22.57 -23.81 12.28
N ILE A 2 -22.94 -23.95 13.54
CA ILE A 2 -24.35 -24.03 13.99
C ILE A 2 -25.05 -22.66 13.95
N GLN A 3 -24.40 -21.56 14.27
CA GLN A 3 -25.00 -20.21 14.18
C GLN A 3 -25.25 -19.73 12.74
N ASN A 4 -24.43 -20.14 11.78
CA ASN A 4 -24.69 -19.82 10.37
C ASN A 4 -25.82 -20.72 9.78
N ALA A 5 -25.97 -21.94 10.25
CA ALA A 5 -27.09 -22.80 9.86
C ALA A 5 -28.43 -22.22 10.33
N TRP A 6 -28.47 -21.54 11.48
CA TRP A 6 -29.66 -20.84 11.96
C TRP A 6 -30.03 -19.62 11.12
N LYS A 7 -29.05 -18.89 10.60
CA LYS A 7 -29.30 -17.79 9.64
C LYS A 7 -29.95 -18.30 8.34
N TYR A 8 -29.51 -19.44 7.84
CA TYR A 8 -30.13 -20.07 6.66
C TYR A 8 -31.45 -20.77 6.99
N PHE A 9 -31.63 -21.27 8.19
CA PHE A 9 -32.87 -21.86 8.65
C PHE A 9 -33.96 -20.80 8.91
N LEU A 10 -33.60 -19.62 9.38
CA LEU A 10 -34.52 -18.46 9.48
C LEU A 10 -34.96 -17.96 8.10
N ILE A 11 -34.10 -18.03 7.08
CA ILE A 11 -34.46 -17.72 5.69
C ILE A 11 -35.42 -18.79 5.12
N ALA A 12 -35.29 -20.04 5.54
CA ALA A 12 -36.16 -21.14 5.11
C ALA A 12 -37.47 -21.21 5.90
N PHE A 13 -37.53 -20.73 7.15
CA PHE A 13 -38.73 -20.81 7.99
C PHE A 13 -39.69 -19.61 7.83
N CYS A 14 -39.25 -18.52 7.18
CA CYS A 14 -40.10 -17.38 6.80
C CYS A 14 -41.07 -17.68 5.64
N PHE A 15 -41.11 -18.90 5.11
CA PHE A 15 -42.04 -19.28 4.05
C PHE A 15 -43.48 -19.58 4.52
N SER A 16 -43.82 -19.41 5.81
CA SER A 16 -45.18 -19.76 6.30
C SER A 16 -45.99 -18.59 6.91
N LEU A 17 -45.45 -17.38 6.90
CA LEU A 17 -46.24 -16.16 7.13
C LEU A 17 -46.32 -15.42 5.80
N GLN A 18 -47.45 -15.43 5.13
CA GLN A 18 -47.74 -14.62 3.96
C GLN A 18 -47.70 -13.14 4.33
N ALA A 19 -46.48 -12.58 4.43
CA ALA A 19 -46.31 -11.14 4.30
C ALA A 19 -46.74 -10.77 2.89
N GLN A 20 -47.82 -10.02 2.74
CA GLN A 20 -48.30 -9.56 1.43
C GLN A 20 -47.15 -8.77 0.78
N ASN A 21 -46.56 -9.36 -0.24
CA ASN A 21 -45.54 -8.73 -1.05
C ASN A 21 -46.14 -7.44 -1.65
N PRO A 22 -45.67 -6.23 -1.27
CA PRO A 22 -46.21 -4.99 -1.80
C PRO A 22 -45.91 -4.79 -3.28
N PHE A 23 -45.04 -5.65 -3.85
CA PHE A 23 -44.65 -5.62 -5.26
C PHE A 23 -45.23 -6.83 -5.95
N ASP A 24 -46.36 -6.66 -6.67
CA ASP A 24 -47.04 -7.72 -7.43
C ASP A 24 -46.15 -8.29 -8.54
N THR A 25 -45.16 -7.54 -8.99
CA THR A 25 -44.22 -7.92 -10.08
C THR A 25 -42.80 -7.49 -9.76
N GLN A 26 -41.85 -8.23 -10.32
CA GLN A 26 -40.43 -7.88 -10.28
C GLN A 26 -40.15 -6.51 -10.90
N GLN A 27 -40.97 -6.03 -11.82
CA GLN A 27 -40.83 -4.71 -12.45
C GLN A 27 -41.16 -3.62 -11.44
N LYS A 28 -42.23 -3.74 -10.66
CA LYS A 28 -42.56 -2.74 -9.60
C LYS A 28 -41.47 -2.62 -8.55
N LEU A 29 -40.79 -3.73 -8.21
CA LEU A 29 -39.64 -3.68 -7.32
C LEU A 29 -38.48 -2.90 -7.96
N LYS A 30 -38.17 -3.16 -9.22
CA LYS A 30 -37.13 -2.42 -9.94
C LYS A 30 -37.45 -0.92 -10.03
N ASP A 31 -38.69 -0.57 -10.31
CA ASP A 31 -39.14 0.82 -10.39
C ASP A 31 -39.01 1.53 -9.03
N PHE A 32 -39.34 0.84 -7.93
CA PHE A 32 -39.14 1.35 -6.56
C PHE A 32 -37.65 1.58 -6.27
N ILE A 33 -36.79 0.62 -6.60
CA ILE A 33 -35.34 0.75 -6.40
C ILE A 33 -34.78 1.91 -7.24
N GLN A 34 -35.18 2.00 -8.53
CA GLN A 34 -34.74 3.08 -9.39
C GLN A 34 -35.18 4.46 -8.85
N LYS A 35 -36.42 4.58 -8.41
CA LYS A 35 -36.94 5.80 -7.77
C LYS A 35 -36.12 6.14 -6.50
N SER A 36 -35.76 5.14 -5.69
CA SER A 36 -34.93 5.34 -4.50
C SER A 36 -33.53 5.83 -4.86
N ILE A 37 -32.93 5.30 -5.92
CA ILE A 37 -31.64 5.74 -6.45
C ILE A 37 -31.75 7.19 -6.99
N ASP A 38 -32.81 7.53 -7.69
CA ASP A 38 -33.04 8.87 -8.21
C ASP A 38 -33.25 9.91 -7.12
N GLN A 39 -33.77 9.49 -5.95
CA GLN A 39 -33.90 10.32 -4.74
C GLN A 39 -32.60 10.44 -3.92
N LYS A 40 -31.52 9.80 -4.34
CA LYS A 40 -30.21 9.81 -3.68
C LYS A 40 -29.69 11.23 -3.34
N PRO A 41 -29.77 12.26 -4.21
CA PRO A 41 -29.33 13.60 -3.85
C PRO A 41 -30.07 14.20 -2.65
N ASN A 42 -31.34 13.84 -2.47
CA ASN A 42 -32.18 14.31 -1.37
C ASN A 42 -31.96 13.51 -0.08
N ASN A 43 -31.42 12.31 -0.17
CA ASN A 43 -31.27 11.37 0.95
C ASN A 43 -29.83 11.24 1.44
N ASN A 44 -28.82 11.57 0.61
CA ASN A 44 -27.44 11.54 1.03
C ASN A 44 -27.09 12.82 1.81
N PRO A 45 -26.75 12.74 3.10
CA PRO A 45 -26.41 13.91 3.92
C PRO A 45 -25.28 14.76 3.31
N GLN A 46 -24.32 14.14 2.65
CA GLN A 46 -23.19 14.82 1.99
C GLN A 46 -23.58 15.60 0.75
N SER A 47 -24.74 15.31 0.15
CA SER A 47 -25.27 16.04 -1.00
C SER A 47 -26.28 17.11 -0.59
N PHE A 48 -27.00 16.85 0.51
CA PHE A 48 -28.07 17.71 0.97
C PHE A 48 -27.57 18.90 1.80
N TYR A 49 -26.63 18.67 2.73
CA TYR A 49 -26.02 19.74 3.52
C TYR A 49 -24.78 20.27 2.83
N GLN A 50 -24.60 21.60 2.83
CA GLN A 50 -23.36 22.21 2.33
C GLN A 50 -22.18 21.85 3.27
N ASN A 51 -22.39 22.01 4.56
CA ASN A 51 -21.42 21.66 5.59
C ASN A 51 -22.15 21.13 6.82
N PHE A 52 -21.66 20.07 7.39
CA PHE A 52 -22.09 19.55 8.67
C PHE A 52 -20.93 18.87 9.39
N SER A 53 -21.05 18.65 10.68
CA SER A 53 -20.08 17.90 11.47
C SER A 53 -20.78 16.95 12.42
N CYS A 54 -20.05 15.93 12.86
CA CYS A 54 -20.47 15.05 13.92
C CYS A 54 -19.24 14.52 14.66
N HIS A 55 -19.44 13.99 15.86
CA HIS A 55 -18.44 13.22 16.55
C HIS A 55 -18.56 11.74 16.19
N SER A 56 -17.45 11.02 16.27
CA SER A 56 -17.42 9.57 16.10
C SER A 56 -16.57 8.90 17.16
N TYR A 57 -17.04 7.77 17.66
CA TYR A 57 -16.26 6.86 18.49
C TYR A 57 -16.05 5.57 17.73
N ARG A 58 -14.79 5.21 17.50
CA ARG A 58 -14.42 3.96 16.82
C ARG A 58 -13.65 3.05 17.76
N LYS A 59 -14.06 1.79 17.81
CA LYS A 59 -13.40 0.71 18.51
C LYS A 59 -13.01 -0.38 17.50
N ILE A 60 -11.76 -0.82 17.56
CA ILE A 60 -11.24 -1.97 16.80
C ILE A 60 -10.82 -3.03 17.82
N ILE A 61 -11.26 -4.25 17.59
CA ILE A 61 -10.94 -5.41 18.42
C ILE A 61 -10.38 -6.51 17.54
N VAL A 62 -9.25 -7.08 17.94
CA VAL A 62 -8.79 -8.38 17.44
C VAL A 62 -9.01 -9.38 18.57
N SER A 63 -9.75 -10.44 18.31
CA SER A 63 -10.13 -11.43 19.31
C SER A 63 -10.37 -12.81 18.68
N ALA A 64 -10.81 -13.77 19.49
CA ALA A 64 -11.34 -15.04 19.03
C ALA A 64 -12.50 -15.45 19.93
N GLU A 65 -13.45 -16.21 19.40
CA GLU A 65 -14.51 -16.81 20.20
C GLU A 65 -13.97 -18.03 20.94
N ALA A 66 -13.97 -17.97 22.28
CA ALA A 66 -13.43 -19.04 23.12
C ALA A 66 -14.13 -20.39 22.89
N ASP A 67 -15.45 -20.36 22.67
CA ASP A 67 -16.27 -21.56 22.49
C ASP A 67 -16.14 -22.17 21.08
N SER A 68 -15.63 -21.43 20.11
CA SER A 68 -15.37 -21.94 18.75
C SER A 68 -14.08 -22.76 18.65
N ILE A 69 -13.22 -22.72 19.68
CA ILE A 69 -11.91 -23.38 19.69
C ILE A 69 -12.10 -24.89 19.88
N GLN A 70 -11.77 -25.64 18.83
CA GLN A 70 -11.84 -27.10 18.82
C GLN A 70 -10.49 -27.69 19.14
N PHE A 71 -10.50 -28.73 20.00
CA PHE A 71 -9.30 -29.49 20.38
C PHE A 71 -9.11 -30.70 19.46
N LEU A 72 -7.86 -31.12 19.32
CA LEU A 72 -7.52 -32.33 18.57
C LEU A 72 -7.82 -33.58 19.40
N ASP A 73 -8.29 -34.61 18.73
CA ASP A 73 -8.45 -35.93 19.33
C ASP A 73 -7.06 -36.55 19.60
N GLU A 74 -6.73 -36.74 20.90
CA GLU A 74 -5.45 -37.29 21.35
C GLU A 74 -5.30 -38.77 20.99
N ALA A 75 -6.40 -39.51 20.84
CA ALA A 75 -6.37 -40.90 20.43
C ALA A 75 -5.89 -41.05 18.97
N ILE A 76 -6.20 -40.05 18.12
CA ILE A 76 -5.84 -40.07 16.70
C ILE A 76 -4.45 -39.46 16.47
N PHE A 77 -4.11 -38.34 17.17
CA PHE A 77 -2.92 -37.53 16.87
C PHE A 77 -1.77 -37.68 17.90
N GLY A 78 -1.98 -38.40 19.01
CA GLY A 78 -0.97 -38.70 20.02
C GLY A 78 -0.24 -37.47 20.59
N LYS A 79 1.06 -37.58 20.80
CA LYS A 79 1.90 -36.52 21.41
C LYS A 79 1.76 -35.13 20.72
N LYS A 80 1.49 -35.10 19.41
CA LYS A 80 1.29 -33.87 18.66
C LYS A 80 -0.01 -33.14 19.07
N ALA A 81 -1.08 -33.91 19.30
CA ALA A 81 -2.33 -33.38 19.82
C ALA A 81 -2.18 -32.81 21.23
N VAL A 82 -1.50 -33.53 22.13
CA VAL A 82 -1.27 -33.08 23.51
C VAL A 82 -0.57 -31.71 23.55
N LYS A 83 0.50 -31.54 22.76
CA LYS A 83 1.22 -30.25 22.68
C LYS A 83 0.35 -29.14 22.10
N SER A 84 -0.42 -29.43 21.07
CA SER A 84 -1.32 -28.48 20.42
C SER A 84 -2.48 -28.09 21.34
N ASN A 85 -3.15 -29.06 21.95
CA ASN A 85 -4.26 -28.84 22.85
C ASN A 85 -3.85 -27.98 24.04
N LYS A 86 -2.63 -28.19 24.59
CA LYS A 86 -2.08 -27.33 25.65
C LYS A 86 -1.96 -25.86 25.24
N ALA A 87 -1.54 -25.60 23.99
CA ALA A 87 -1.45 -24.25 23.45
C ALA A 87 -2.86 -23.66 23.20
N LEU A 88 -3.77 -24.45 22.64
CA LEU A 88 -5.16 -24.04 22.40
C LEU A 88 -5.91 -23.76 23.70
N LEU A 89 -5.71 -24.56 24.76
CA LEU A 89 -6.29 -24.30 26.09
C LEU A 89 -5.79 -23.00 26.69
N LYS A 90 -4.49 -22.71 26.58
CA LYS A 90 -3.95 -21.41 27.02
C LYS A 90 -4.55 -20.25 26.24
N PHE A 91 -4.67 -20.41 24.94
CA PHE A 91 -5.27 -19.40 24.08
C PHE A 91 -6.75 -19.21 24.38
N GLN A 92 -7.51 -20.29 24.58
CA GLN A 92 -8.92 -20.24 24.96
C GLN A 92 -9.13 -19.48 26.28
N LYS A 93 -8.33 -19.79 27.31
CA LYS A 93 -8.37 -19.07 28.59
C LYS A 93 -8.04 -17.59 28.42
N LEU A 94 -7.07 -17.26 27.55
CA LEU A 94 -6.70 -15.88 27.25
C LEU A 94 -7.89 -15.14 26.65
N VAL A 95 -8.45 -15.63 25.53
CA VAL A 95 -9.49 -14.93 24.78
C VAL A 95 -10.86 -14.94 25.47
N LYS A 96 -11.06 -15.81 26.46
CA LYS A 96 -12.25 -15.77 27.34
C LYS A 96 -12.24 -14.53 28.23
N ASN A 97 -11.09 -14.15 28.77
CA ASN A 97 -10.96 -13.07 29.75
C ASN A 97 -10.58 -11.73 29.12
N GLN A 98 -9.92 -11.73 27.99
CA GLN A 98 -9.42 -10.52 27.33
C GLN A 98 -9.37 -10.67 25.81
N HIS A 99 -9.27 -9.57 25.10
CA HIS A 99 -9.01 -9.55 23.67
C HIS A 99 -7.50 -9.66 23.37
N LEU A 100 -7.15 -9.92 22.11
CA LEU A 100 -5.76 -9.92 21.65
C LEU A 100 -5.23 -8.51 21.43
N PHE A 101 -6.11 -7.60 21.00
CA PHE A 101 -5.79 -6.21 20.76
C PHE A 101 -7.06 -5.36 20.79
N VAL A 102 -6.94 -4.16 21.34
CA VAL A 102 -8.00 -3.14 21.34
C VAL A 102 -7.41 -1.80 20.94
N SER A 103 -8.08 -1.09 20.04
CA SER A 103 -7.79 0.30 19.71
C SER A 103 -9.07 1.12 19.77
N GLU A 104 -9.00 2.28 20.40
CA GLU A 104 -10.12 3.20 20.51
C GLU A 104 -9.74 4.58 20.02
N LYS A 105 -10.64 5.23 19.32
CA LYS A 105 -10.45 6.55 18.73
C LYS A 105 -11.72 7.37 18.86
N VAL A 106 -11.60 8.60 19.35
CA VAL A 106 -12.66 9.64 19.32
C VAL A 106 -12.21 10.71 18.34
N SER A 107 -13.09 11.09 17.42
CA SER A 107 -12.79 12.06 16.38
C SER A 107 -13.96 12.97 16.10
N GLN A 108 -13.66 14.20 15.73
CA GLN A 108 -14.59 15.11 15.06
C GLN A 108 -14.49 14.91 13.55
N LEU A 109 -15.60 14.65 12.90
CA LEU A 109 -15.74 14.55 11.45
C LEU A 109 -16.40 15.82 10.94
N SER A 110 -15.81 16.42 9.91
CA SER A 110 -16.35 17.59 9.22
C SER A 110 -16.57 17.27 7.76
N PHE A 111 -17.79 17.49 7.31
CA PHE A 111 -18.23 17.20 5.94
C PHE A 111 -18.41 18.50 5.20
N GLN A 112 -17.88 18.57 3.99
CA GLN A 112 -17.96 19.73 3.11
C GLN A 112 -18.54 19.36 1.76
N THR A 113 -19.02 20.34 1.02
CA THR A 113 -19.44 20.21 -0.38
C THR A 113 -18.44 19.38 -1.20
N HIS A 114 -18.95 18.61 -2.16
CA HIS A 114 -18.18 17.70 -3.02
C HIS A 114 -17.61 16.47 -2.30
N HIS A 115 -18.32 15.94 -1.30
CA HIS A 115 -17.99 14.70 -0.59
C HIS A 115 -16.60 14.71 0.10
N LYS A 116 -16.09 15.89 0.47
CA LYS A 116 -14.87 16.00 1.25
C LYS A 116 -15.18 15.73 2.72
N ILE A 117 -14.46 14.75 3.28
CA ILE A 117 -14.52 14.42 4.70
C ILE A 117 -13.15 14.75 5.30
N PHE A 118 -13.16 15.54 6.35
CA PHE A 118 -12.00 15.81 7.17
C PHE A 118 -12.21 15.24 8.57
N GLU A 119 -11.23 14.51 9.08
CA GLU A 119 -11.25 13.90 10.39
C GLU A 119 -10.16 14.51 11.28
N LYS A 120 -10.54 15.02 12.45
CA LYS A 120 -9.60 15.44 13.50
C LYS A 120 -9.73 14.50 14.68
N VAL A 121 -8.64 13.80 14.99
CA VAL A 121 -8.60 12.89 16.14
C VAL A 121 -8.50 13.70 17.43
N GLU A 122 -9.43 13.51 18.33
CA GLU A 122 -9.44 14.16 19.62
C GLU A 122 -8.71 13.33 20.68
N LYS A 123 -8.95 12.01 20.68
CA LYS A 123 -8.27 11.05 21.56
C LYS A 123 -8.10 9.71 20.86
N VAL A 124 -6.98 9.07 21.12
CA VAL A 124 -6.67 7.72 20.62
C VAL A 124 -5.84 6.94 21.62
N ARG A 125 -6.17 5.65 21.79
CA ARG A 125 -5.36 4.70 22.54
C ARG A 125 -5.31 3.34 21.85
N MET A 126 -4.25 2.60 22.12
CA MET A 126 -4.07 1.22 21.68
C MET A 126 -3.51 0.38 22.81
N SER A 127 -4.03 -0.84 22.98
CA SER A 127 -3.54 -1.76 24.00
C SER A 127 -2.09 -2.17 23.72
N GLY A 128 -1.24 -2.06 24.75
CA GLY A 128 0.18 -2.39 24.64
C GLY A 128 1.06 -1.33 23.96
N LEU A 129 0.54 -0.15 23.62
CA LEU A 129 1.27 0.90 22.93
C LEU A 129 1.06 2.25 23.61
N LYS A 130 2.16 2.92 23.98
CA LYS A 130 2.14 4.31 24.47
C LYS A 130 1.91 5.29 23.33
N LYS A 131 2.54 5.03 22.18
CA LYS A 131 2.38 5.79 20.96
C LYS A 131 1.57 4.97 19.94
N PRO A 132 0.44 5.47 19.43
CA PRO A 132 -0.38 4.72 18.49
C PRO A 132 0.34 4.52 17.17
N ILE A 133 0.00 3.43 16.49
CA ILE A 133 0.42 3.17 15.12
C ILE A 133 -0.49 3.98 14.20
N TYR A 134 0.02 5.04 13.59
CA TYR A 134 -0.78 5.98 12.80
C TYR A 134 -1.48 5.32 11.60
N GLU A 135 -0.87 4.31 11.00
CA GLU A 135 -1.46 3.53 9.92
C GLU A 135 -2.75 2.82 10.38
N ILE A 136 -2.79 2.29 11.62
CA ILE A 136 -4.01 1.68 12.20
C ILE A 136 -5.05 2.75 12.54
N VAL A 137 -4.61 3.92 13.06
CA VAL A 137 -5.51 5.04 13.35
C VAL A 137 -6.23 5.51 12.10
N SER A 138 -5.49 5.60 10.99
CA SER A 138 -5.97 6.12 9.71
C SER A 138 -6.69 5.09 8.84
N PHE A 139 -6.58 3.80 9.15
CA PHE A 139 -7.11 2.73 8.32
C PHE A 139 -8.64 2.71 8.33
N GLU A 140 -9.25 2.88 7.16
CA GLU A 140 -10.68 2.78 6.94
C GLU A 140 -11.02 1.41 6.36
N MET A 141 -11.89 0.64 7.05
CA MET A 141 -12.25 -0.73 6.66
C MET A 141 -13.40 -0.76 5.66
N GLN A 142 -14.23 0.29 5.67
CA GLN A 142 -15.40 0.43 4.80
C GLN A 142 -15.68 1.90 4.50
N SER A 143 -16.32 2.19 3.38
CA SER A 143 -16.78 3.52 3.01
C SER A 143 -17.68 4.14 4.10
N PHE A 144 -17.74 5.46 4.14
CA PHE A 144 -18.65 6.16 5.05
C PHE A 144 -20.12 5.86 4.71
N SER A 145 -20.46 5.76 3.43
CA SER A 145 -21.83 5.56 2.97
C SER A 145 -21.88 4.66 1.73
N LEU A 146 -23.05 4.03 1.48
CA LEU A 146 -23.37 3.32 0.25
C LEU A 146 -23.96 4.24 -0.83
N TYR A 147 -24.19 5.52 -0.53
CA TYR A 147 -24.75 6.47 -1.50
C TYR A 147 -23.76 6.82 -2.63
N ASP A 148 -22.43 6.58 -2.47
CA ASP A 148 -21.44 6.80 -3.51
C ASP A 148 -21.55 5.79 -4.66
N GLU A 149 -20.98 6.11 -5.82
CA GLU A 149 -20.97 5.21 -7.00
C GLU A 149 -20.10 3.97 -6.76
N THR A 150 -19.10 4.10 -5.87
CA THR A 150 -18.23 3.01 -5.44
C THR A 150 -18.32 2.83 -3.93
N TYR A 151 -18.32 1.60 -3.50
CA TYR A 151 -18.26 1.20 -2.09
C TYR A 151 -16.93 0.50 -1.84
N GLU A 152 -16.06 1.12 -1.05
CA GLU A 152 -14.74 0.59 -0.71
C GLU A 152 -14.86 -0.33 0.52
N LEU A 153 -14.36 -1.56 0.40
CA LEU A 153 -14.15 -2.50 1.50
C LEU A 153 -12.71 -3.01 1.45
N LEU A 154 -11.95 -2.80 2.53
CA LEU A 154 -10.55 -3.23 2.64
C LEU A 154 -9.73 -2.86 1.40
N GLU A 155 -9.65 -1.57 1.07
CA GLU A 155 -8.90 -1.04 -0.08
C GLU A 155 -9.36 -1.56 -1.46
N THR A 156 -10.51 -2.24 -1.52
CA THR A 156 -11.10 -2.73 -2.76
C THR A 156 -12.38 -2.00 -3.08
N ASP A 157 -12.44 -1.43 -4.30
CA ASP A 157 -13.62 -0.73 -4.80
C ASP A 157 -14.62 -1.71 -5.42
N TYR A 158 -15.84 -1.71 -4.91
CA TYR A 158 -17.01 -2.38 -5.47
C TYR A 158 -17.95 -1.35 -6.07
N LYS A 159 -18.73 -1.73 -7.09
CA LYS A 159 -19.87 -0.92 -7.46
C LYS A 159 -20.86 -0.92 -6.31
N SER A 160 -21.34 0.26 -5.91
CA SER A 160 -22.34 0.35 -4.86
C SER A 160 -23.65 -0.31 -5.30
N PRO A 161 -24.36 -1.07 -4.44
CA PRO A 161 -25.70 -1.55 -4.74
C PRO A 161 -26.75 -0.42 -4.84
N PHE A 162 -26.33 0.81 -4.53
CA PHE A 162 -27.11 2.02 -4.65
C PHE A 162 -26.48 3.03 -5.67
N ALA A 163 -25.60 2.55 -6.53
CA ALA A 163 -25.03 3.31 -7.64
C ALA A 163 -26.10 3.58 -8.71
N LYS A 164 -25.88 4.60 -9.54
CA LYS A 164 -26.79 4.99 -10.62
C LYS A 164 -27.18 3.83 -11.57
N ASN A 165 -26.22 2.90 -11.81
CA ASN A 165 -26.40 1.74 -12.64
C ASN A 165 -26.50 0.42 -11.83
N ALA A 166 -26.98 0.46 -10.60
CA ALA A 166 -27.06 -0.70 -9.72
C ALA A 166 -27.94 -1.83 -10.31
N LEU A 167 -29.04 -1.48 -11.00
CA LEU A 167 -29.91 -2.46 -11.67
C LEU A 167 -29.22 -3.24 -12.79
N GLU A 168 -28.15 -2.73 -13.37
CA GLU A 168 -27.33 -3.44 -14.36
C GLU A 168 -26.35 -4.43 -13.69
N ASN A 169 -25.86 -4.07 -12.52
CA ASN A 169 -24.82 -4.83 -11.82
C ASN A 169 -25.35 -5.88 -10.85
N TYR A 170 -26.57 -5.67 -10.32
CA TYR A 170 -27.16 -6.51 -9.27
C TYR A 170 -28.53 -7.07 -9.67
N HIS A 171 -28.81 -8.29 -9.17
CA HIS A 171 -30.15 -8.82 -9.06
C HIS A 171 -30.73 -8.41 -7.71
N PHE A 172 -31.93 -7.86 -7.73
CA PHE A 172 -32.65 -7.47 -6.54
C PHE A 172 -33.85 -8.38 -6.32
N SER A 173 -34.12 -8.72 -5.06
CA SER A 173 -35.26 -9.54 -4.63
C SER A 173 -35.92 -8.93 -3.40
N TYR A 174 -37.24 -8.88 -3.39
CA TYR A 174 -37.98 -8.52 -2.20
C TYR A 174 -37.81 -9.61 -1.14
N ILE A 175 -37.57 -9.21 0.09
CA ILE A 175 -37.43 -10.13 1.24
C ILE A 175 -38.58 -9.93 2.21
N ASP A 176 -38.79 -8.69 2.71
CA ASP A 176 -39.82 -8.41 3.71
C ASP A 176 -40.14 -6.90 3.77
N THR A 177 -41.20 -6.56 4.51
CA THR A 177 -41.55 -5.19 4.89
C THR A 177 -41.69 -5.11 6.39
N LEU A 178 -40.91 -4.24 7.01
CA LEU A 178 -40.84 -4.09 8.47
C LEU A 178 -40.96 -2.62 8.88
N GLN A 179 -40.97 -2.36 10.17
CA GLN A 179 -40.93 -1.02 10.71
C GLN A 179 -39.59 -0.77 11.41
N ILE A 180 -38.95 0.35 11.09
CA ILE A 180 -37.77 0.85 11.77
C ILE A 180 -38.10 2.25 12.25
N GLN A 181 -38.06 2.51 13.56
CA GLN A 181 -38.38 3.80 14.17
C GLN A 181 -39.77 4.32 13.73
N GLY A 182 -40.77 3.41 13.76
CA GLY A 182 -42.16 3.76 13.40
C GLY A 182 -42.39 3.97 11.88
N ARG A 183 -41.34 3.88 11.03
CA ARG A 183 -41.41 4.09 9.60
C ARG A 183 -41.42 2.77 8.83
N LYS A 184 -42.26 2.71 7.80
CA LYS A 184 -42.36 1.52 6.94
C LYS A 184 -41.14 1.38 6.04
N VAL A 185 -40.42 0.27 6.14
CA VAL A 185 -39.18 0.00 5.44
C VAL A 185 -39.27 -1.33 4.67
N VAL A 186 -38.84 -1.33 3.43
CA VAL A 186 -38.75 -2.54 2.60
C VAL A 186 -37.34 -3.10 2.66
N CYS A 187 -37.23 -4.38 3.01
CA CYS A 187 -36.00 -5.14 2.94
C CYS A 187 -35.83 -5.76 1.53
N VAL A 188 -34.74 -5.43 0.86
CA VAL A 188 -34.40 -5.89 -0.49
C VAL A 188 -33.05 -6.58 -0.47
N GLY A 189 -33.02 -7.85 -0.90
CA GLY A 189 -31.78 -8.56 -1.13
C GLY A 189 -31.13 -8.11 -2.45
N PHE A 190 -29.81 -7.95 -2.44
CA PHE A 190 -29.05 -7.69 -3.68
C PHE A 190 -27.95 -8.73 -3.85
N LYS A 191 -27.77 -9.20 -5.10
CA LYS A 191 -26.75 -10.17 -5.47
C LYS A 191 -26.13 -9.78 -6.81
N ALA A 192 -24.78 -9.78 -6.87
CA ALA A 192 -24.06 -9.41 -8.08
C ALA A 192 -24.39 -10.33 -9.26
N LYS A 193 -24.60 -9.76 -10.46
CA LYS A 193 -24.98 -10.51 -11.68
C LYS A 193 -23.84 -11.31 -12.29
N LYS A 194 -22.60 -10.84 -12.19
CA LYS A 194 -21.43 -11.52 -12.75
C LYS A 194 -20.95 -12.61 -11.81
N THR A 195 -21.24 -13.86 -12.15
CA THR A 195 -20.93 -15.05 -11.33
C THR A 195 -19.49 -15.55 -11.45
N SER A 196 -18.67 -15.00 -12.34
CA SER A 196 -17.30 -15.48 -12.61
C SER A 196 -16.24 -15.06 -11.61
N GLN A 197 -16.55 -14.16 -10.67
CA GLN A 197 -15.60 -13.70 -9.64
C GLN A 197 -16.05 -14.22 -8.27
N LYS A 198 -15.17 -14.98 -7.61
CA LYS A 198 -15.23 -15.18 -6.15
C LYS A 198 -15.03 -13.80 -5.48
N ASN A 199 -15.64 -13.56 -4.32
CA ASN A 199 -15.60 -12.30 -3.58
C ASN A 199 -16.48 -11.18 -4.19
N GLN A 200 -17.74 -11.49 -4.46
CA GLN A 200 -18.73 -10.51 -4.91
C GLN A 200 -19.42 -9.87 -3.71
N LEU A 201 -19.75 -8.58 -3.86
CA LEU A 201 -20.56 -7.87 -2.87
C LEU A 201 -22.01 -8.30 -2.99
N ASN A 202 -22.55 -8.89 -1.93
CA ASN A 202 -23.97 -9.27 -1.78
C ASN A 202 -24.49 -8.67 -0.47
N GLY A 203 -25.80 -8.69 -0.25
CA GLY A 203 -26.34 -8.23 1.03
C GLY A 203 -27.81 -7.84 0.99
N LEU A 204 -28.19 -7.01 1.97
CA LEU A 204 -29.54 -6.52 2.17
C LEU A 204 -29.54 -4.99 2.22
N LEU A 205 -30.53 -4.38 1.60
CA LEU A 205 -30.86 -2.95 1.70
C LEU A 205 -32.23 -2.79 2.34
N TYR A 206 -32.32 -1.94 3.32
CA TYR A 206 -33.55 -1.57 4.00
C TYR A 206 -33.91 -0.14 3.59
N LEU A 207 -34.92 -0.01 2.75
CA LEU A 207 -35.29 1.26 2.12
C LEU A 207 -36.62 1.79 2.69
N ASP A 208 -36.59 3.03 3.18
CA ASP A 208 -37.79 3.74 3.64
C ASP A 208 -38.77 3.93 2.48
N VAL A 209 -39.99 3.46 2.66
CA VAL A 209 -41.02 3.51 1.59
C VAL A 209 -41.38 4.93 1.20
N ALA A 210 -41.37 5.87 2.15
CA ALA A 210 -41.80 7.25 1.89
C ALA A 210 -40.73 8.07 1.19
N THR A 211 -39.46 7.89 1.56
CA THR A 211 -38.36 8.72 1.07
C THR A 211 -37.43 8.02 0.09
N GLY A 212 -37.46 6.67 0.04
CA GLY A 212 -36.47 5.87 -0.69
C GLY A 212 -35.08 5.90 -0.07
N ALA A 213 -34.92 6.43 1.14
CA ALA A 213 -33.63 6.50 1.83
C ALA A 213 -33.21 5.14 2.41
N ILE A 214 -31.91 4.93 2.56
CA ILE A 214 -31.36 3.76 3.24
C ILE A 214 -31.51 3.94 4.73
N ALA A 215 -32.29 3.07 5.39
CA ALA A 215 -32.44 3.00 6.84
C ALA A 215 -31.41 2.05 7.47
N LYS A 216 -31.05 0.97 6.75
CA LYS A 216 -30.03 -0.01 7.15
C LYS A 216 -29.46 -0.67 5.89
N ALA A 217 -28.21 -1.07 5.91
CA ALA A 217 -27.60 -1.85 4.83
C ALA A 217 -26.64 -2.87 5.40
N GLU A 218 -26.76 -4.11 4.93
CA GLU A 218 -25.86 -5.21 5.27
C GLU A 218 -25.12 -5.63 3.98
N THR A 219 -23.81 -5.69 4.06
CA THR A 219 -22.97 -6.12 2.92
C THR A 219 -22.09 -7.28 3.33
N ILE A 220 -22.05 -8.31 2.51
CA ILE A 220 -21.39 -9.57 2.78
C ILE A 220 -20.44 -9.90 1.63
N ILE A 221 -19.25 -10.36 1.96
CA ILE A 221 -18.30 -10.98 1.04
C ILE A 221 -17.89 -12.32 1.61
N ASP A 222 -18.17 -13.37 0.86
CA ASP A 222 -17.71 -14.71 1.16
C ASP A 222 -16.60 -15.11 0.19
N GLY A 223 -15.49 -15.59 0.72
CA GLY A 223 -14.38 -16.00 -0.16
C GLY A 223 -13.10 -16.31 0.56
N LEU A 224 -12.05 -15.62 0.17
CA LEU A 224 -10.71 -15.70 0.79
C LEU A 224 -10.75 -15.27 2.25
N ILE A 225 -11.44 -14.21 2.49
CA ILE A 225 -11.82 -13.67 3.79
C ILE A 225 -13.32 -13.48 3.77
N ASN A 226 -13.93 -13.70 4.91
CA ASN A 226 -15.34 -13.41 5.11
C ASN A 226 -15.43 -12.01 5.72
N ILE A 227 -16.20 -11.16 5.08
CA ILE A 227 -16.46 -9.80 5.54
C ILE A 227 -17.96 -9.64 5.73
N ASP A 228 -18.34 -9.19 6.92
CA ASP A 228 -19.68 -8.72 7.21
C ASP A 228 -19.57 -7.23 7.59
N ALA A 229 -20.24 -6.36 6.84
CA ALA A 229 -20.27 -4.93 7.13
C ALA A 229 -21.70 -4.42 7.18
N LEU A 230 -21.99 -3.64 8.20
CA LEU A 230 -23.32 -3.10 8.50
C LEU A 230 -23.26 -1.58 8.57
N HIS A 231 -24.25 -0.93 8.00
CA HIS A 231 -24.55 0.49 8.17
C HIS A 231 -25.96 0.63 8.73
N THR A 232 -26.09 1.28 9.87
CA THR A 232 -27.36 1.62 10.49
C THR A 232 -27.53 3.11 10.50
N PHE A 233 -28.73 3.58 10.16
CA PHE A 233 -29.09 4.99 10.14
C PHE A 233 -30.19 5.25 11.17
N TYR A 234 -30.28 6.48 11.60
CA TYR A 234 -31.33 6.99 12.47
C TYR A 234 -32.11 8.08 11.77
N TYR A 235 -33.46 8.04 11.86
CA TYR A 235 -34.31 9.06 11.32
C TYR A 235 -34.38 10.27 12.26
N HIS A 236 -33.85 11.38 11.81
CA HIS A 236 -33.82 12.62 12.59
C HIS A 236 -35.08 13.42 12.29
N GLU A 237 -35.98 13.49 13.25
CA GLU A 237 -37.34 14.07 13.07
C GLU A 237 -37.30 15.55 12.69
N SER A 238 -36.40 16.37 13.29
CA SER A 238 -36.31 17.80 12.97
C SER A 238 -35.80 18.03 11.54
N GLU A 239 -34.88 17.22 11.08
CA GLU A 239 -34.29 17.33 9.73
C GLU A 239 -35.08 16.55 8.68
N LYS A 240 -35.96 15.66 9.10
CA LYS A 240 -36.67 14.70 8.23
C LYS A 240 -35.75 13.88 7.35
N LYS A 241 -34.61 13.45 7.91
CA LYS A 241 -33.53 12.74 7.20
C LYS A 241 -33.02 11.55 7.99
N TRP A 242 -32.60 10.52 7.25
CA TRP A 242 -31.84 9.42 7.79
C TRP A 242 -30.36 9.80 7.87
N LEU A 243 -29.77 9.80 9.06
CA LEU A 243 -28.36 10.11 9.30
C LEU A 243 -27.63 8.83 9.76
N PRO A 244 -26.35 8.65 9.39
CA PRO A 244 -25.55 7.53 9.88
C PRO A 244 -25.54 7.47 11.40
N LEU A 245 -25.83 6.31 11.97
CA LEU A 245 -25.81 6.08 13.40
C LEU A 245 -24.65 5.19 13.80
N GLU A 246 -24.50 4.07 13.11
CA GLU A 246 -23.48 3.09 13.41
C GLU A 246 -22.95 2.41 12.15
N LYS A 247 -21.66 2.11 12.14
CA LYS A 247 -21.02 1.19 11.21
C LYS A 247 -20.36 0.05 11.97
N THR A 248 -20.65 -1.18 11.60
CA THR A 248 -19.88 -2.33 12.06
C THR A 248 -19.19 -3.02 10.90
N PHE A 249 -18.07 -3.63 11.19
CA PHE A 249 -17.28 -4.38 10.22
C PHE A 249 -16.63 -5.56 10.93
N THR A 250 -16.81 -6.76 10.39
CA THR A 250 -16.18 -7.96 10.91
C THR A 250 -15.42 -8.66 9.80
N LEU A 251 -14.20 -9.04 10.08
CA LEU A 251 -13.30 -9.75 9.20
C LEU A 251 -12.90 -11.06 9.87
N ALA A 252 -13.13 -12.17 9.21
CA ALA A 252 -12.71 -13.48 9.65
C ALA A 252 -12.05 -14.25 8.49
N LYS A 253 -11.31 -15.30 8.81
CA LYS A 253 -10.75 -16.20 7.80
C LYS A 253 -11.87 -16.86 7.00
N GLY A 254 -11.78 -16.79 5.69
CA GLY A 254 -12.64 -17.50 4.76
C GLY A 254 -12.09 -18.87 4.34
N ASN A 255 -12.74 -19.50 3.38
CA ASN A 255 -12.34 -20.79 2.84
C ASN A 255 -11.34 -20.66 1.69
N THR A 256 -10.08 -20.36 2.01
CA THR A 256 -9.09 -20.11 0.95
C THR A 256 -7.69 -20.59 1.27
N ILE A 257 -6.95 -20.89 0.17
CA ILE A 257 -5.53 -21.22 0.14
C ILE A 257 -4.62 -20.06 -0.27
N ASN A 258 -5.18 -18.91 -0.64
CA ASN A 258 -4.41 -17.78 -1.18
C ASN A 258 -4.03 -16.77 -0.10
N ASP A 259 -2.97 -16.02 -0.35
CA ASP A 259 -2.57 -14.91 0.50
C ASP A 259 -3.50 -13.72 0.32
N VAL A 260 -3.79 -13.01 1.38
CA VAL A 260 -4.51 -11.72 1.37
C VAL A 260 -3.52 -10.60 1.59
N LYS A 261 -3.52 -9.60 0.72
CA LYS A 261 -2.69 -8.39 0.85
C LYS A 261 -3.53 -7.26 1.43
N LEU A 262 -3.13 -6.78 2.59
CA LEU A 262 -3.78 -5.69 3.33
C LEU A 262 -2.72 -4.76 3.91
N MET A 263 -2.91 -3.45 3.83
CA MET A 263 -2.03 -2.43 4.39
C MET A 263 -0.54 -2.64 4.03
N ASP A 264 -0.26 -2.96 2.75
CA ASP A 264 1.06 -3.36 2.24
C ASP A 264 1.65 -4.65 2.85
N GLY A 265 0.94 -5.32 3.78
CA GLY A 265 1.27 -6.63 4.33
C GLY A 265 0.67 -7.77 3.50
N THR A 266 1.32 -8.94 3.53
CA THR A 266 0.79 -10.17 2.97
C THR A 266 0.43 -11.13 4.08
N PHE A 267 -0.85 -11.42 4.25
CA PHE A 267 -1.34 -12.43 5.18
C PHE A 267 -1.41 -13.77 4.46
N THR A 268 -0.53 -14.68 4.81
CA THR A 268 -0.50 -16.03 4.24
C THR A 268 -1.43 -16.93 5.04
N PHE A 269 -2.53 -17.35 4.42
CA PHE A 269 -3.41 -18.36 4.99
C PHE A 269 -3.00 -19.73 4.44
N GLU A 270 -2.33 -20.54 5.25
CA GLU A 270 -2.11 -21.94 4.91
C GLU A 270 -3.41 -22.71 5.16
N SER A 271 -4.16 -23.02 4.11
CA SER A 271 -5.21 -24.03 4.17
C SER A 271 -4.70 -25.31 3.54
N ASP A 272 -4.59 -26.35 4.30
CA ASP A 272 -4.43 -27.71 3.78
C ASP A 272 -5.81 -28.29 3.59
N GLU A 273 -6.29 -28.43 2.36
CA GLU A 273 -7.59 -28.98 2.01
C GLU A 273 -7.64 -30.52 1.95
N THR A 274 -6.96 -31.19 2.81
CA THR A 274 -7.31 -32.61 3.04
C THR A 274 -8.28 -32.65 4.22
N ALA A 275 -9.55 -32.66 3.91
CA ALA A 275 -10.68 -32.26 4.75
C ALA A 275 -10.89 -33.03 6.07
N TRP A 276 -10.10 -34.01 6.42
CA TRP A 276 -10.34 -34.86 7.60
C TRP A 276 -9.23 -34.81 8.66
N ASN A 277 -8.07 -34.16 8.40
CA ASN A 277 -6.91 -34.22 9.30
C ASN A 277 -6.26 -32.87 9.61
N GLN A 278 -7.00 -31.74 9.53
CA GLN A 278 -6.36 -30.45 9.68
C GLN A 278 -6.49 -29.87 11.07
N GLN A 279 -5.34 -29.69 11.65
CA GLN A 279 -5.13 -28.93 12.86
C GLN A 279 -5.38 -27.44 12.57
N LYS A 280 -6.53 -26.88 12.99
CA LYS A 280 -6.74 -25.44 12.99
C LYS A 280 -5.65 -24.76 13.82
N LYS A 281 -4.99 -23.77 13.23
CA LYS A 281 -4.02 -22.93 13.93
C LYS A 281 -4.75 -21.90 14.78
N ILE A 282 -4.09 -21.35 15.79
CA ILE A 282 -4.64 -20.27 16.64
C ILE A 282 -5.17 -19.11 15.79
N ALA A 283 -4.46 -18.75 14.71
CA ALA A 283 -4.87 -17.70 13.78
C ALA A 283 -6.21 -17.97 13.04
N ASP A 284 -6.61 -19.22 12.92
CA ASP A 284 -7.84 -19.61 12.23
C ASP A 284 -9.12 -19.30 13.03
N PHE A 285 -8.96 -19.03 14.33
CA PHE A 285 -10.06 -18.65 15.23
C PHE A 285 -10.14 -17.14 15.45
N ALA A 286 -9.13 -16.39 14.98
CA ALA A 286 -9.08 -14.96 15.18
C ALA A 286 -10.01 -14.23 14.19
N PHE A 287 -10.63 -13.17 14.69
CA PHE A 287 -11.38 -12.21 13.90
C PHE A 287 -10.96 -10.79 14.26
N LEU A 288 -11.18 -9.87 13.33
CA LEU A 288 -11.09 -8.44 13.56
C LEU A 288 -12.50 -7.86 13.49
N SER A 289 -12.89 -7.10 14.49
CA SER A 289 -14.14 -6.35 14.49
C SER A 289 -13.87 -4.86 14.67
N SER A 290 -14.58 -4.04 13.91
CA SER A 290 -14.55 -2.59 14.06
C SER A 290 -15.97 -2.08 14.19
N LYS A 291 -16.21 -1.24 15.21
CA LYS A 291 -17.48 -0.57 15.44
C LYS A 291 -17.24 0.93 15.51
N THR A 292 -18.02 1.69 14.75
CA THR A 292 -18.00 3.16 14.78
C THR A 292 -19.40 3.68 15.05
N VAL A 293 -19.56 4.51 16.05
CA VAL A 293 -20.80 5.19 16.40
C VAL A 293 -20.67 6.67 16.08
N PHE A 294 -21.71 7.26 15.49
CA PHE A 294 -21.77 8.68 15.16
C PHE A 294 -22.80 9.37 16.07
N TYR A 295 -22.44 10.55 16.57
CA TYR A 295 -23.27 11.31 17.51
C TYR A 295 -22.98 12.81 17.40
N ASP A 296 -23.79 13.62 18.07
CA ASP A 296 -23.66 15.09 18.16
C ASP A 296 -23.55 15.76 16.78
N TYR A 297 -24.60 15.56 15.95
CA TYR A 297 -24.69 16.17 14.64
C TYR A 297 -24.93 17.68 14.74
N GLN A 298 -24.10 18.45 14.04
CA GLN A 298 -24.20 19.89 13.92
C GLN A 298 -24.31 20.27 12.44
N PHE A 299 -25.37 20.94 12.08
CA PHE A 299 -25.65 21.34 10.71
C PHE A 299 -25.24 22.79 10.48
N GLU A 300 -25.03 23.17 9.19
CA GLU A 300 -24.63 24.51 8.78
C GLU A 300 -23.36 25.04 9.47
N THR A 301 -22.39 24.17 9.68
CA THR A 301 -21.11 24.53 10.28
C THR A 301 -20.29 25.46 9.37
N LYS A 302 -19.39 26.27 9.97
CA LYS A 302 -18.49 27.13 9.22
C LYS A 302 -17.61 26.33 8.25
N HIS A 303 -17.40 26.86 7.05
CA HIS A 303 -16.52 26.27 6.06
C HIS A 303 -15.09 26.17 6.64
N LEU A 304 -14.50 24.97 6.62
CA LEU A 304 -13.09 24.75 6.94
C LEU A 304 -12.26 25.14 5.71
N GLU A 305 -11.46 26.18 5.82
CA GLU A 305 -10.63 26.64 4.72
C GLU A 305 -9.57 25.59 4.35
N ASN A 306 -9.55 25.21 3.06
CA ASN A 306 -8.45 24.54 2.32
C ASN A 306 -7.61 23.48 3.06
N GLN A 307 -8.23 22.54 3.74
CA GLN A 307 -7.50 21.39 4.29
C GLN A 307 -7.23 20.37 3.19
N VAL A 308 -5.97 20.02 3.03
CA VAL A 308 -5.48 19.07 2.03
C VAL A 308 -5.41 17.64 2.58
N GLU A 309 -5.09 17.54 3.85
CA GLU A 309 -5.01 16.28 4.57
C GLU A 309 -6.42 15.82 4.96
N LYS A 310 -6.68 14.52 4.76
CA LYS A 310 -7.96 13.91 5.12
C LYS A 310 -8.09 13.69 6.64
N LEU A 311 -6.97 13.52 7.33
CA LEU A 311 -6.90 13.19 8.76
C LEU A 311 -5.85 14.05 9.46
N GLU A 312 -6.19 14.57 10.63
CA GLU A 312 -5.25 15.21 11.56
C GLU A 312 -5.20 14.45 12.90
N ILE A 313 -3.99 14.10 13.35
CA ILE A 313 -3.72 13.50 14.67
C ILE A 313 -2.87 14.48 15.46
N PRO A 314 -3.46 15.36 16.28
CA PRO A 314 -2.70 16.27 17.12
C PRO A 314 -1.89 15.54 18.21
N LEU A 315 -0.78 16.11 18.67
CA LEU A 315 0.01 15.52 19.77
C LEU A 315 -0.84 15.31 21.03
N ALA A 316 -1.71 16.25 21.36
CA ALA A 316 -2.62 16.18 22.52
C ALA A 316 -3.61 15.02 22.45
N SER A 317 -3.88 14.49 21.26
CA SER A 317 -4.80 13.34 21.11
C SER A 317 -4.19 12.01 21.56
N ILE A 318 -2.86 11.95 21.68
CA ILE A 318 -2.09 10.74 22.02
C ILE A 318 -1.97 10.57 23.54
N GLU A 319 -2.18 11.64 24.30
CA GLU A 319 -2.10 11.58 25.76
C GLU A 319 -3.14 10.61 26.32
N LYS A 320 -2.65 9.57 26.99
CA LYS A 320 -3.50 8.59 27.65
C LYS A 320 -4.00 9.18 28.98
N SER A 321 -5.22 9.68 28.98
CA SER A 321 -5.91 10.03 30.22
C SER A 321 -6.79 8.85 30.65
N GLU A 322 -6.45 8.17 31.71
CA GLU A 322 -7.26 7.06 32.23
C GLU A 322 -8.68 7.54 32.59
N VAL A 323 -8.81 8.72 33.20
CA VAL A 323 -10.08 9.34 33.53
C VAL A 323 -10.93 9.57 32.28
N PHE A 324 -10.34 10.10 31.22
CA PHE A 324 -11.03 10.30 29.95
C PHE A 324 -11.60 8.98 29.42
N TRP A 325 -10.77 7.91 29.39
CA TRP A 325 -11.20 6.63 28.85
C TRP A 325 -12.14 5.82 29.75
N GLN A 326 -12.12 6.07 31.05
CA GLN A 326 -13.09 5.48 31.98
C GLN A 326 -14.48 6.07 31.78
N ASN A 327 -14.57 7.38 31.60
CA ASN A 327 -15.85 8.10 31.52
C ASN A 327 -16.41 8.16 30.08
N ASN A 328 -15.57 8.10 29.05
CA ASN A 328 -16.00 8.36 27.67
C ASN A 328 -16.89 7.26 27.07
N PRO A 329 -16.67 5.95 27.28
CA PRO A 329 -17.62 4.93 26.86
C PRO A 329 -18.98 5.03 27.53
N GLU A 330 -19.02 5.43 28.81
CA GLU A 330 -20.26 5.64 29.53
C GLU A 330 -20.97 6.92 29.07
N SER A 331 -20.23 8.01 28.87
CA SER A 331 -20.79 9.26 28.34
C SER A 331 -21.30 9.11 26.91
N ILE A 332 -20.61 8.35 26.06
CA ILE A 332 -21.12 8.02 24.74
C ILE A 332 -22.39 7.19 24.81
N ARG A 333 -22.45 6.24 25.73
CA ARG A 333 -23.66 5.46 26.00
C ARG A 333 -24.83 6.34 26.46
N GLU A 334 -24.58 7.29 27.37
CA GLU A 334 -25.58 8.26 27.83
C GLU A 334 -26.04 9.18 26.70
N ILE A 335 -25.09 9.73 25.90
CA ILE A 335 -25.41 10.56 24.74
C ILE A 335 -26.28 9.77 23.76
N TYR A 336 -25.92 8.52 23.52
CA TYR A 336 -26.62 7.63 22.60
C TYR A 336 -28.04 7.35 23.09
N SER A 337 -28.22 6.99 24.37
CA SER A 337 -29.52 6.71 24.97
C SER A 337 -30.41 7.96 25.04
N ASN A 338 -29.82 9.13 25.28
CA ASN A 338 -30.54 10.39 25.31
C ASN A 338 -30.94 10.93 23.93
N GLN A 339 -30.05 10.77 22.92
CA GLN A 339 -30.35 11.22 21.58
C GLN A 339 -31.20 10.24 20.78
N TYR A 340 -31.17 8.97 21.11
CA TYR A 340 -31.83 7.89 20.38
C TYR A 340 -32.64 6.95 21.33
N PRO A 341 -33.63 7.48 22.03
CA PRO A 341 -34.34 6.72 23.11
C PRO A 341 -35.11 5.50 22.59
N ASP A 342 -35.55 5.51 21.34
CA ASP A 342 -36.27 4.41 20.69
C ASP A 342 -35.36 3.36 20.05
N PHE A 343 -34.06 3.57 20.12
CA PHE A 343 -33.06 2.65 19.62
C PHE A 343 -32.50 1.82 20.75
N GLU A 344 -33.07 0.62 20.98
CA GLU A 344 -32.41 -0.39 21.80
C GLU A 344 -31.19 -0.87 20.98
N PRO A 345 -30.00 -0.46 21.32
CA PRO A 345 -28.84 -0.95 20.60
C PRO A 345 -28.66 -2.42 20.99
N GLU A 346 -28.94 -3.34 20.07
CA GLU A 346 -28.40 -4.71 20.13
C GLU A 346 -26.90 -4.71 20.48
N THR A 347 -26.30 -3.58 20.42
CA THR A 347 -24.88 -3.29 20.34
C THR A 347 -24.30 -2.55 21.55
N VAL A 348 -25.12 -1.96 22.47
CA VAL A 348 -24.59 -1.40 23.73
C VAL A 348 -24.20 -2.51 24.71
N SER A 349 -24.80 -3.70 24.60
CA SER A 349 -24.36 -4.89 25.33
C SER A 349 -22.97 -5.38 24.93
N ASP A 350 -22.50 -5.05 23.71
CA ASP A 350 -21.17 -5.44 23.20
C ASP A 350 -20.02 -4.60 23.76
N PHE A 351 -20.30 -3.54 24.51
CA PHE A 351 -19.28 -2.87 25.32
C PHE A 351 -19.01 -3.68 26.60
N ASN A 352 -18.26 -4.79 26.45
CA ASN A 352 -17.76 -5.50 27.63
C ASN A 352 -16.58 -4.73 28.22
N LEU A 353 -16.89 -3.62 28.90
CA LEU A 353 -15.92 -2.71 29.51
C LEU A 353 -14.90 -3.42 30.39
N ASN A 354 -15.32 -4.52 31.07
CA ASN A 354 -14.44 -5.30 31.94
C ASN A 354 -13.38 -6.06 31.10
N LYS A 355 -13.81 -6.71 30.01
CA LYS A 355 -12.89 -7.46 29.14
C LYS A 355 -11.88 -6.53 28.44
N GLU A 356 -12.32 -5.37 28.03
CA GLU A 356 -11.47 -4.34 27.42
C GLU A 356 -10.48 -3.76 28.44
N LYS A 357 -10.94 -3.41 29.63
CA LYS A 357 -10.09 -2.93 30.74
C LYS A 357 -8.99 -3.96 31.06
N GLN A 358 -9.36 -5.23 31.19
CA GLN A 358 -8.39 -6.32 31.40
C GLN A 358 -7.42 -6.43 30.23
N THR A 359 -7.88 -6.22 28.99
CA THR A 359 -7.02 -6.23 27.80
C THR A 359 -5.97 -5.12 27.86
N PHE A 360 -6.37 -3.89 28.16
CA PHE A 360 -5.42 -2.78 28.29
C PHE A 360 -4.39 -3.05 29.40
N GLN A 361 -4.86 -3.44 30.60
CA GLN A 361 -3.97 -3.74 31.72
C GLN A 361 -2.96 -4.85 31.40
N TYR A 362 -3.43 -5.95 30.83
CA TYR A 362 -2.57 -7.08 30.48
C TYR A 362 -1.60 -6.73 29.35
N MET A 363 -2.10 -6.12 28.27
CA MET A 363 -1.29 -5.80 27.11
C MET A 363 -0.27 -4.70 27.40
N ASP A 364 -0.61 -3.69 28.20
CA ASP A 364 0.31 -2.63 28.61
C ASP A 364 1.43 -3.21 29.50
N SER A 365 1.09 -4.11 30.46
CA SER A 365 2.08 -4.83 31.28
C SER A 365 2.98 -5.75 30.43
N LEU A 366 2.39 -6.50 29.50
CA LEU A 366 3.14 -7.36 28.59
C LEU A 366 4.08 -6.56 27.68
N ALA A 367 3.58 -5.45 27.15
CA ALA A 367 4.34 -4.59 26.26
C ALA A 367 5.55 -3.94 26.93
N GLU A 368 5.40 -3.55 28.20
CA GLU A 368 6.48 -3.02 29.00
C GLU A 368 7.53 -4.09 29.32
N LYS A 369 7.10 -5.28 29.78
CA LYS A 369 7.96 -6.43 30.07
C LYS A 369 8.75 -6.89 28.84
N GLU A 370 8.08 -7.05 27.72
CA GLU A 370 8.66 -7.56 26.46
C GLU A 370 9.25 -6.45 25.58
N LYS A 371 9.15 -5.18 25.99
CA LYS A 371 9.62 -4.00 25.24
C LYS A 371 9.06 -3.97 23.81
N ILE A 372 7.76 -4.25 23.66
CA ILE A 372 7.09 -4.45 22.36
C ILE A 372 7.25 -3.23 21.46
N GLU A 373 7.05 -1.99 21.96
CA GLU A 373 7.24 -0.77 21.17
C GLU A 373 8.64 -0.65 20.60
N LYS A 374 9.65 -0.94 21.42
CA LYS A 374 11.06 -0.94 20.98
C LYS A 374 11.29 -1.97 19.87
N ARG A 375 10.73 -3.19 20.02
CA ARG A 375 10.83 -4.25 19.00
C ARG A 375 10.12 -3.85 17.69
N ILE A 376 8.94 -3.25 17.76
CA ILE A 376 8.22 -2.75 16.59
C ILE A 376 9.04 -1.67 15.88
N PHE A 377 9.56 -0.69 16.63
CA PHE A 377 10.39 0.37 16.09
C PHE A 377 11.69 -0.17 15.45
N GLN A 378 12.38 -1.09 16.12
CA GLN A 378 13.56 -1.77 15.59
C GLN A 378 13.22 -2.61 14.36
N GLY A 379 12.12 -3.35 14.40
CA GLY A 379 11.63 -4.13 13.27
C GLY A 379 11.35 -3.27 12.03
N ARG A 380 10.69 -2.12 12.19
CA ARG A 380 10.46 -1.16 11.10
C ARG A 380 11.77 -0.62 10.51
N LYS A 381 12.79 -0.35 11.36
CA LYS A 381 14.11 0.06 10.88
C LYS A 381 14.81 -1.07 10.14
N LEU A 382 14.77 -2.29 10.69
CA LEU A 382 15.37 -3.48 10.07
C LEU A 382 14.80 -3.75 8.68
N LEU A 383 13.48 -3.64 8.52
CA LEU A 383 12.80 -3.82 7.23
C LEU A 383 13.20 -2.75 6.20
N ARG A 384 13.59 -1.57 6.66
CA ARG A 384 14.18 -0.52 5.81
C ARG A 384 15.70 -0.72 5.58
N GLY A 385 16.28 -1.78 6.13
CA GLY A 385 17.71 -2.11 6.02
C GLY A 385 18.60 -1.44 7.06
N TYR A 386 18.03 -0.89 8.12
CA TYR A 386 18.80 -0.26 9.18
C TYR A 386 18.86 -1.13 10.42
N LEU A 387 20.08 -1.29 10.97
CA LEU A 387 20.37 -1.93 12.24
C LEU A 387 20.60 -0.85 13.31
N PRO A 388 19.61 -0.56 14.17
CA PRO A 388 19.75 0.50 15.17
C PRO A 388 20.66 0.05 16.34
N VAL A 389 21.78 0.76 16.54
CA VAL A 389 22.70 0.54 17.65
C VAL A 389 22.94 1.90 18.34
N GLY A 390 22.31 2.10 19.48
CA GLY A 390 22.38 3.35 20.22
C GLY A 390 21.90 4.53 19.38
N PHE A 391 22.71 5.55 19.26
CA PHE A 391 22.41 6.78 18.50
C PHE A 391 22.68 6.68 16.99
N PHE A 392 23.13 5.51 16.49
CA PHE A 392 23.47 5.29 15.09
C PHE A 392 22.69 4.11 14.50
N ASP A 393 22.13 4.30 13.32
CA ASP A 393 21.44 3.28 12.55
C ASP A 393 22.36 2.81 11.42
N PHE A 394 22.97 1.63 11.58
CA PHE A 394 23.81 1.02 10.56
C PHE A 394 22.98 0.61 9.35
N ASP A 395 23.46 0.91 8.16
CA ASP A 395 22.79 0.58 6.92
C ASP A 395 23.35 -0.74 6.36
N ALA A 396 22.53 -1.78 6.44
CA ALA A 396 22.92 -3.15 6.01
C ALA A 396 23.23 -3.25 4.51
N ARG A 397 22.83 -2.26 3.69
CA ARG A 397 23.12 -2.22 2.25
C ARG A 397 24.61 -2.07 1.95
N TYR A 398 25.40 -1.51 2.89
CA TYR A 398 26.83 -1.33 2.71
C TYR A 398 27.66 -2.53 3.19
N LEU A 399 27.12 -3.42 4.02
CA LEU A 399 27.89 -4.52 4.63
C LEU A 399 28.54 -5.43 3.58
N LEU A 400 27.75 -5.85 2.61
CA LEU A 400 28.22 -6.73 1.54
C LEU A 400 27.41 -6.45 0.26
N SER A 401 28.09 -6.15 -0.82
CA SER A 401 27.52 -6.09 -2.15
C SER A 401 28.49 -6.66 -3.17
N PHE A 402 28.01 -6.90 -4.39
CA PHE A 402 28.82 -7.41 -5.49
C PHE A 402 28.43 -6.68 -6.77
N ASN A 403 29.45 -6.36 -7.59
CA ASN A 403 29.29 -5.98 -8.97
C ASN A 403 30.53 -6.42 -9.78
N ASN A 404 30.42 -6.50 -11.09
CA ASN A 404 31.51 -7.03 -11.93
C ASN A 404 32.77 -6.16 -11.98
N TYR A 405 32.69 -4.89 -11.63
CA TYR A 405 33.83 -3.98 -11.59
C TYR A 405 34.64 -4.14 -10.29
N GLU A 406 33.96 -4.00 -9.16
CA GLU A 406 34.58 -4.04 -7.82
C GLU A 406 34.79 -5.48 -7.28
N GLY A 407 34.09 -6.47 -7.86
CA GLY A 407 33.96 -7.80 -7.27
C GLY A 407 33.10 -7.73 -6.02
N PHE A 408 33.50 -8.40 -4.95
CA PHE A 408 32.90 -8.20 -3.64
C PHE A 408 33.29 -6.84 -3.09
N ARG A 409 32.31 -6.13 -2.58
CA ARG A 409 32.46 -4.84 -1.91
C ARG A 409 32.02 -4.98 -0.46
N LEU A 410 32.96 -4.75 0.44
CA LEU A 410 32.75 -4.79 1.89
C LEU A 410 32.73 -3.36 2.42
N GLY A 411 31.76 -3.02 3.23
CA GLY A 411 31.67 -1.66 3.76
C GLY A 411 30.86 -1.57 5.03
N LEU A 412 30.92 -0.40 5.62
CA LEU A 412 30.16 -0.04 6.81
C LEU A 412 29.67 1.39 6.66
N GLY A 413 28.46 1.65 7.07
CA GLY A 413 27.89 3.00 7.00
C GLY A 413 26.53 3.07 7.67
N GLY A 414 25.97 4.27 7.71
CA GLY A 414 24.67 4.52 8.30
C GLY A 414 24.38 5.99 8.54
N VAL A 415 23.45 6.23 9.44
CA VAL A 415 22.97 7.58 9.77
C VAL A 415 22.71 7.69 11.27
N THR A 416 22.96 8.86 11.85
CA THR A 416 22.57 9.14 13.24
C THR A 416 21.04 9.23 13.33
N ASN A 417 20.50 8.75 14.44
CA ASN A 417 19.06 8.72 14.69
C ASN A 417 18.59 9.80 15.68
N GLU A 418 17.33 9.72 16.07
CA GLU A 418 16.68 10.69 16.95
C GLU A 418 17.27 10.75 18.38
N LEU A 419 18.01 9.69 18.80
CA LEU A 419 18.73 9.68 20.08
C LEU A 419 19.96 10.59 20.03
N PHE A 420 20.54 10.81 18.84
CA PHE A 420 21.58 11.80 18.63
C PHE A 420 20.99 13.20 18.57
N SER A 421 20.09 13.43 17.62
CA SER A 421 19.41 14.72 17.46
C SER A 421 18.16 14.58 16.59
N LYS A 422 17.10 15.32 16.93
CA LYS A 422 15.90 15.47 16.07
C LYS A 422 16.09 16.48 14.94
N LYS A 423 17.11 17.35 15.05
CA LYS A 423 17.34 18.47 14.12
C LYS A 423 18.58 18.30 13.25
N ILE A 424 19.53 17.44 13.66
CA ILE A 424 20.78 17.21 12.94
C ILE A 424 20.91 15.72 12.64
N ARG A 425 21.29 15.37 11.43
CA ARG A 425 21.65 14.01 11.04
C ARG A 425 23.01 13.98 10.37
N LEU A 426 23.84 13.01 10.74
CA LEU A 426 25.12 12.73 10.10
C LEU A 426 24.97 11.43 9.33
N GLN A 427 25.41 11.39 8.07
CA GLN A 427 25.40 10.21 7.22
C GLN A 427 26.82 9.91 6.78
N THR A 428 27.22 8.65 6.85
CA THR A 428 28.55 8.25 6.40
C THR A 428 28.55 6.80 5.97
N TYR A 429 29.38 6.48 4.99
CA TYR A 429 29.82 5.12 4.73
C TYR A 429 31.24 5.10 4.18
N GLY A 430 31.93 3.97 4.43
CA GLY A 430 33.15 3.59 3.76
C GLY A 430 33.00 2.16 3.22
N ALA A 431 33.51 1.90 2.02
CA ALA A 431 33.46 0.58 1.40
C ALA A 431 34.71 0.34 0.57
N TYR A 432 35.18 -0.92 0.55
CA TYR A 432 36.36 -1.37 -0.21
C TYR A 432 35.96 -2.43 -1.22
N GLY A 433 36.30 -2.24 -2.46
CA GLY A 433 36.15 -3.22 -3.52
C GLY A 433 37.35 -4.15 -3.59
N LEU A 434 37.09 -5.49 -3.54
CA LEU A 434 38.19 -6.46 -3.48
C LEU A 434 38.91 -6.63 -4.82
N LYS A 435 38.25 -6.35 -5.96
CA LYS A 435 38.81 -6.55 -7.29
C LYS A 435 39.50 -5.30 -7.81
N ASP A 436 38.94 -4.12 -7.56
CA ASP A 436 39.49 -2.83 -8.00
C ASP A 436 40.41 -2.19 -6.95
N GLU A 437 40.54 -2.82 -5.78
CA GLU A 437 41.44 -2.42 -4.67
C GLU A 437 41.30 -0.95 -4.26
N THR A 438 40.08 -0.40 -4.42
CA THR A 438 39.83 1.02 -4.20
C THR A 438 38.85 1.24 -3.05
N PHE A 439 39.11 2.26 -2.24
CA PHE A 439 38.24 2.69 -1.16
C PHE A 439 37.23 3.73 -1.68
N LYS A 440 35.97 3.55 -1.36
CA LYS A 440 34.86 4.47 -1.67
C LYS A 440 34.25 4.97 -0.39
N TYR A 441 33.80 6.21 -0.38
CA TYR A 441 33.26 6.81 0.84
C TYR A 441 32.23 7.90 0.57
N HIS A 442 31.42 8.13 1.58
CA HIS A 442 30.45 9.21 1.61
C HIS A 442 30.43 9.83 3.01
N SER A 443 30.29 11.14 3.07
CA SER A 443 30.07 11.87 4.30
C SER A 443 29.08 13.00 4.06
N GLY A 444 28.12 13.16 4.95
CA GLY A 444 27.08 14.17 4.83
C GLY A 444 26.51 14.62 6.17
N ILE A 445 26.04 15.86 6.19
CA ILE A 445 25.34 16.47 7.31
C ILE A 445 23.99 17.00 6.82
N GLY A 446 22.96 16.81 7.62
CA GLY A 446 21.61 17.34 7.36
C GLY A 446 21.08 18.11 8.54
N PHE A 447 20.37 19.19 8.23
CA PHE A 447 19.69 20.06 9.19
C PHE A 447 18.19 20.08 8.90
N LYS A 448 17.38 19.86 9.92
CA LYS A 448 15.92 19.97 9.83
C LYS A 448 15.52 21.44 9.91
N ILE A 449 15.06 21.99 8.79
CA ILE A 449 14.74 23.42 8.66
C ILE A 449 13.30 23.69 9.09
N ASN A 450 12.36 22.77 8.77
CA ASN A 450 10.96 22.94 9.12
C ASN A 450 10.36 21.60 9.55
N GLU A 451 9.72 21.56 10.70
CA GLU A 451 9.08 20.36 11.26
C GLU A 451 7.75 20.03 10.57
N ALA A 452 6.94 21.04 10.27
CA ALA A 452 5.61 20.85 9.69
C ALA A 452 5.68 20.25 8.27
N SER A 453 6.57 20.78 7.41
CA SER A 453 6.80 20.24 6.06
C SER A 453 7.87 19.14 6.03
N ASN A 454 8.45 18.78 7.20
CA ASN A 454 9.58 17.86 7.33
C ASN A 454 10.72 18.18 6.36
N THR A 455 11.07 19.47 6.27
CA THR A 455 12.10 19.96 5.36
C THR A 455 13.49 19.78 5.94
N TRP A 456 14.37 19.13 5.18
CA TRP A 456 15.77 18.91 5.49
C TRP A 456 16.66 19.56 4.44
N ALA A 457 17.65 20.31 4.90
CA ALA A 457 18.77 20.76 4.06
C ALA A 457 19.98 19.89 4.34
N ASN A 458 20.58 19.33 3.30
CA ASN A 458 21.71 18.40 3.43
C ASN A 458 22.88 18.88 2.58
N PHE A 459 24.08 18.64 3.08
CA PHE A 459 25.32 18.85 2.38
C PHE A 459 26.16 17.58 2.48
N SER A 460 26.70 17.09 1.37
CA SER A 460 27.47 15.84 1.35
C SER A 460 28.52 15.78 0.25
N TYR A 461 29.51 14.95 0.51
CA TYR A 461 30.52 14.54 -0.47
C TYR A 461 30.51 13.03 -0.66
N THR A 462 30.72 12.59 -1.90
CA THR A 462 30.78 11.16 -2.24
C THR A 462 31.88 10.92 -3.26
N ASP A 463 32.69 9.89 -3.05
CA ASP A 463 33.60 9.29 -4.04
C ASP A 463 33.21 7.82 -4.19
N ASP A 464 32.61 7.44 -5.33
CA ASP A 464 32.05 6.12 -5.53
C ASP A 464 31.96 5.76 -7.03
N VAL A 465 31.48 4.57 -7.34
CA VAL A 465 31.26 4.09 -8.72
C VAL A 465 29.77 3.89 -9.01
N ARG A 466 29.40 4.06 -10.28
CA ARG A 466 28.01 3.94 -10.73
C ARG A 466 27.92 3.40 -12.15
N GLU A 467 26.82 2.68 -12.45
CA GLU A 467 26.43 2.26 -13.79
C GLU A 467 26.18 3.47 -14.70
N ILE A 468 26.64 3.39 -15.95
CA ILE A 468 26.39 4.45 -16.96
C ILE A 468 24.93 4.51 -17.38
N ALA A 469 24.49 5.68 -17.82
CA ALA A 469 23.18 5.92 -18.45
C ALA A 469 21.96 5.42 -17.67
N SER A 470 22.09 5.27 -16.36
CA SER A 470 20.98 4.84 -15.47
C SER A 470 20.01 5.99 -15.21
N ILE A 471 18.70 5.66 -15.17
CA ILE A 471 17.65 6.63 -14.87
C ILE A 471 17.46 6.71 -13.35
N ILE A 472 17.72 7.87 -12.78
CA ILE A 472 17.66 8.10 -11.33
C ILE A 472 16.75 9.30 -11.06
N PHE A 473 15.73 9.09 -10.25
CA PHE A 473 14.92 10.17 -9.68
C PHE A 473 15.39 10.46 -8.26
N TYR A 474 15.82 11.69 -7.99
CA TYR A 474 16.39 12.07 -6.69
C TYR A 474 15.37 12.01 -5.53
N VAL A 475 14.08 12.09 -5.84
CA VAL A 475 13.00 11.95 -4.87
C VAL A 475 12.78 10.50 -4.42
N ASP A 476 13.31 9.51 -5.15
CA ASP A 476 13.15 8.09 -4.81
C ASP A 476 13.92 7.73 -3.55
N LYS A 477 13.22 7.12 -2.59
CA LYS A 477 13.87 6.53 -1.41
C LYS A 477 14.45 5.16 -1.77
N LYS A 478 15.70 4.93 -1.39
CA LYS A 478 16.34 3.62 -1.57
C LYS A 478 15.59 2.57 -0.74
N LYS A 479 14.97 1.62 -1.41
CA LYS A 479 14.34 0.46 -0.76
C LYS A 479 15.42 -0.55 -0.37
N PHE A 480 15.26 -1.16 0.79
CA PHE A 480 16.11 -2.26 1.18
C PHE A 480 15.73 -3.52 0.38
N LYS A 481 16.73 -4.17 -0.18
CA LYS A 481 16.64 -5.50 -0.74
C LYS A 481 17.76 -6.32 -0.12
N LEU A 482 17.44 -7.46 0.45
CA LEU A 482 18.45 -8.34 1.05
C LEU A 482 19.48 -8.77 0.00
N ILE A 483 19.03 -9.03 -1.22
CA ILE A 483 19.86 -9.28 -2.40
C ILE A 483 19.31 -8.38 -3.51
N ASP A 484 20.18 -7.54 -4.08
CA ASP A 484 19.91 -6.86 -5.36
C ASP A 484 20.74 -7.56 -6.43
N PRO A 485 20.11 -8.41 -7.25
CA PRO A 485 20.87 -9.26 -8.17
C PRO A 485 21.31 -8.56 -9.46
N ARG A 486 20.67 -7.42 -9.85
CA ARG A 486 20.99 -6.74 -11.11
C ARG A 486 22.46 -6.26 -11.21
N PRO A 487 23.10 -5.72 -10.16
CA PRO A 487 24.51 -5.34 -10.19
C PRO A 487 25.49 -6.47 -10.59
N PHE A 488 25.13 -7.76 -10.40
CA PHE A 488 25.91 -8.90 -10.87
C PHE A 488 26.05 -8.93 -12.39
N ASN A 489 25.11 -8.33 -13.10
CA ASN A 489 25.06 -8.35 -14.56
C ASN A 489 25.66 -7.10 -15.21
N ILE A 490 25.79 -6.00 -14.47
CA ILE A 490 26.28 -4.71 -15.00
C ILE A 490 27.77 -4.80 -15.29
N THR A 491 28.17 -4.34 -16.49
CA THR A 491 29.55 -4.44 -16.97
C THR A 491 30.27 -3.09 -17.06
N THR A 492 29.52 -1.98 -17.13
CA THR A 492 30.08 -0.67 -17.50
C THR A 492 29.77 0.36 -16.41
N PHE A 493 30.85 0.90 -15.84
CA PHE A 493 30.81 1.82 -14.71
C PHE A 493 31.60 3.09 -14.97
N TYR A 494 31.32 4.13 -14.17
CA TYR A 494 32.13 5.33 -14.02
C TYR A 494 32.38 5.63 -12.55
N ASN A 495 33.54 6.20 -12.23
CA ASN A 495 33.81 6.82 -10.93
C ASN A 495 33.23 8.23 -10.94
N TYR A 496 32.69 8.65 -9.78
CA TYR A 496 32.25 10.02 -9.57
C TYR A 496 32.67 10.56 -8.20
N LYS A 497 33.21 11.77 -8.23
CA LYS A 497 33.49 12.58 -7.05
C LYS A 497 32.50 13.73 -7.03
N THR A 498 31.65 13.79 -6.02
CA THR A 498 30.47 14.66 -6.10
C THR A 498 30.20 15.39 -4.77
N TRP A 499 30.11 16.70 -4.85
CA TRP A 499 29.52 17.55 -3.82
C TRP A 499 28.03 17.75 -4.10
N VAL A 500 27.21 17.62 -3.06
CA VAL A 500 25.77 17.81 -3.18
C VAL A 500 25.26 18.70 -2.04
N PHE A 501 24.55 19.74 -2.43
CA PHE A 501 23.65 20.47 -1.54
C PHE A 501 22.23 20.21 -1.97
N ASN A 502 21.35 19.69 -1.08
CA ASN A 502 19.97 19.46 -1.42
C ASN A 502 19.00 19.86 -0.30
N ALA A 503 17.77 20.19 -0.70
CA ALA A 503 16.62 20.36 0.16
C ALA A 503 15.57 19.32 -0.15
N GLU A 504 15.25 18.47 0.84
CA GLU A 504 14.14 17.52 0.79
C GLU A 504 12.92 18.18 1.45
N THR A 505 11.78 18.28 0.76
CA THR A 505 10.64 19.03 1.29
C THR A 505 9.30 18.56 0.73
N LYS A 506 8.22 18.89 1.44
CA LYS A 506 6.82 18.66 1.04
C LYS A 506 6.10 20.00 0.88
N LEU A 507 6.60 20.87 -0.01
CA LEU A 507 6.06 22.22 -0.20
C LEU A 507 4.65 22.22 -0.83
N PHE A 508 4.39 21.28 -1.74
CA PHE A 508 3.12 21.23 -2.46
C PHE A 508 2.26 20.09 -1.91
N PRO A 509 0.92 20.27 -1.94
CA PRO A 509 -0.01 19.24 -1.51
C PRO A 509 0.23 17.90 -2.24
N LYS A 510 0.22 16.81 -1.47
CA LYS A 510 0.39 15.44 -1.99
C LYS A 510 1.69 15.21 -2.79
N THR A 511 2.72 16.03 -2.57
CA THR A 511 4.01 15.92 -3.24
C THR A 511 5.15 15.69 -2.27
N ASN A 512 6.16 14.93 -2.72
CA ASN A 512 7.50 14.94 -2.14
C ASN A 512 8.42 15.59 -3.17
N SER A 513 9.34 16.44 -2.77
CA SER A 513 10.30 17.07 -3.69
C SER A 513 11.70 17.11 -3.12
N VAL A 514 12.66 17.05 -4.03
CA VAL A 514 14.10 17.23 -3.77
C VAL A 514 14.64 18.29 -4.73
N TRP A 515 15.22 19.32 -4.18
CA TRP A 515 15.87 20.42 -4.88
C TRP A 515 17.35 20.28 -4.66
N GLN A 516 18.15 20.14 -5.72
CA GLN A 516 19.55 19.75 -5.60
C GLN A 516 20.45 20.61 -6.46
N LEU A 517 21.51 21.09 -5.86
CA LEU A 517 22.70 21.61 -6.55
C LEU A 517 23.81 20.57 -6.40
N LYS A 518 24.38 20.13 -7.49
CA LYS A 518 25.38 19.07 -7.54
C LYS A 518 26.56 19.47 -8.43
N GLN A 519 27.76 19.37 -7.88
CA GLN A 519 29.00 19.46 -8.64
C GLN A 519 29.67 18.08 -8.66
N SER A 520 29.99 17.56 -9.83
CA SER A 520 30.54 16.22 -10.02
C SER A 520 31.72 16.24 -10.97
N GLN A 521 32.75 15.50 -10.60
CA GLN A 521 33.81 15.05 -11.50
C GLN A 521 33.57 13.58 -11.82
N ILE A 522 33.43 13.24 -13.09
CA ILE A 522 33.10 11.91 -13.57
C ILE A 522 34.21 11.38 -14.47
N THR A 523 34.66 10.15 -14.19
CA THR A 523 35.66 9.44 -15.01
C THR A 523 35.12 8.09 -15.41
N PRO A 524 34.88 7.83 -16.72
CA PRO A 524 34.53 6.50 -17.23
C PRO A 524 35.60 5.47 -16.85
N LEU A 525 35.20 4.28 -16.45
CA LEU A 525 36.08 3.16 -16.08
C LEU A 525 36.25 2.17 -17.24
N PHE A 526 36.13 2.68 -18.47
CA PHE A 526 36.31 1.97 -19.70
C PHE A 526 36.85 2.95 -20.76
N ASN A 527 37.37 2.44 -21.88
CA ASN A 527 37.95 3.29 -22.92
C ASN A 527 36.85 4.06 -23.67
N TYR A 528 36.55 5.30 -23.19
CA TYR A 528 35.54 6.17 -23.77
C TYR A 528 35.98 7.63 -23.80
N GLN A 529 35.70 8.28 -24.90
CA GLN A 529 35.91 9.72 -25.10
C GLN A 529 34.66 10.37 -25.70
N TYR A 530 34.33 11.55 -25.21
CA TYR A 530 33.31 12.41 -25.79
C TYR A 530 33.96 13.48 -26.65
N ILE A 531 33.50 13.64 -27.90
CA ILE A 531 34.03 14.62 -28.86
C ILE A 531 33.07 15.79 -28.92
N ARG A 532 33.59 17.02 -28.69
CA ARG A 532 32.87 18.26 -28.88
C ARG A 532 33.75 19.28 -29.58
N ASN A 533 33.30 19.75 -30.74
CA ASN A 533 34.06 20.74 -31.57
C ASN A 533 35.52 20.32 -31.81
N GLY A 534 35.77 19.04 -32.05
CA GLY A 534 37.12 18.48 -32.25
C GLY A 534 37.93 18.23 -30.95
N ALA A 535 37.51 18.73 -29.81
CA ALA A 535 38.13 18.44 -28.53
C ALA A 535 37.61 17.09 -27.96
N ARG A 536 38.54 16.30 -27.37
CA ARG A 536 38.26 14.97 -26.81
C ARG A 536 38.29 15.04 -25.27
N PHE A 537 37.25 14.57 -24.63
CA PHE A 537 37.07 14.54 -23.20
C PHE A 537 37.00 13.11 -22.68
N SER A 538 37.91 12.72 -21.78
CA SER A 538 37.90 11.44 -21.06
C SER A 538 37.47 11.60 -19.59
N GLN A 539 37.35 12.82 -19.12
CA GLN A 539 36.89 13.20 -17.79
C GLN A 539 35.90 14.36 -17.94
N PHE A 540 34.88 14.40 -17.13
CA PHE A 540 33.74 15.32 -17.25
C PHE A 540 33.50 16.03 -15.93
N ASN A 541 33.44 17.36 -15.93
CA ASN A 541 33.03 18.17 -14.81
C ASN A 541 31.61 18.70 -15.08
N TYR A 542 30.71 18.46 -14.13
CA TYR A 542 29.32 18.90 -14.22
C TYR A 542 28.91 19.67 -12.98
N THR A 543 28.32 20.84 -13.17
CA THR A 543 27.54 21.51 -12.16
C THR A 543 26.10 21.56 -12.61
N THR A 544 25.20 20.91 -11.85
CA THR A 544 23.80 20.77 -12.22
C THR A 544 22.87 21.24 -11.12
N PHE A 545 21.83 21.96 -11.50
CA PHE A 545 20.67 22.20 -10.64
C PHE A 545 19.54 21.26 -11.06
N SER A 546 18.91 20.59 -10.11
CA SER A 546 17.85 19.62 -10.38
C SER A 546 16.68 19.79 -9.42
N ILE A 547 15.46 19.61 -9.97
CA ILE A 547 14.21 19.53 -9.20
C ILE A 547 13.59 18.18 -9.51
N SER A 548 13.40 17.36 -8.49
CA SER A 548 12.73 16.06 -8.60
C SER A 548 11.49 16.06 -7.72
N MET A 549 10.33 15.75 -8.30
CA MET A 549 9.04 15.79 -7.62
C MET A 549 8.28 14.48 -7.84
N GLN A 550 7.69 13.94 -6.79
CA GLN A 550 6.73 12.84 -6.85
C GLN A 550 5.37 13.34 -6.39
N TRP A 551 4.37 13.25 -7.24
CA TRP A 551 3.00 13.66 -7.00
C TRP A 551 2.07 12.44 -6.93
N ASN A 552 1.32 12.33 -5.84
CA ASN A 552 0.44 11.22 -5.55
C ASN A 552 -1.02 11.72 -5.42
N PRO A 553 -1.69 12.14 -6.52
CA PRO A 553 -2.99 12.81 -6.46
C PRO A 553 -4.10 11.94 -5.88
N ALA A 554 -4.06 10.64 -6.14
CA ALA A 554 -5.05 9.68 -5.69
C ALA A 554 -4.91 9.29 -4.22
N SER A 555 -3.73 9.48 -3.62
CA SER A 555 -3.46 9.12 -2.24
C SER A 555 -4.08 10.09 -1.24
N ASN A 556 -4.47 9.57 -0.08
CA ASN A 556 -4.87 10.37 1.06
C ASN A 556 -3.68 10.58 1.99
N PHE A 557 -3.62 11.76 2.60
CA PHE A 557 -2.55 12.14 3.52
C PHE A 557 -3.11 12.44 4.89
N MET A 558 -2.29 12.23 5.91
CA MET A 558 -2.57 12.56 7.30
C MET A 558 -1.48 13.49 7.87
N LYS A 559 -1.90 14.40 8.70
CA LYS A 559 -1.01 15.23 9.51
C LYS A 559 -0.86 14.57 10.88
N THR A 560 0.37 14.24 11.23
CA THR A 560 0.71 13.59 12.52
C THR A 560 1.71 14.47 13.28
N PRO A 561 1.95 14.21 14.58
CA PRO A 561 2.99 14.90 15.32
C PRO A 561 4.38 14.79 14.70
N ASP A 562 4.62 13.74 13.91
CA ASP A 562 5.91 13.52 13.24
C ASP A 562 5.96 14.17 11.83
N GLY A 563 4.91 14.90 11.43
CA GLY A 563 4.76 15.55 10.13
C GLY A 563 3.70 14.91 9.24
N VAL A 564 3.63 15.36 7.98
CA VAL A 564 2.66 14.84 6.99
C VAL A 564 3.14 13.51 6.43
N SER A 565 2.26 12.49 6.45
CA SER A 565 2.52 11.16 5.89
C SER A 565 1.34 10.66 5.03
N GLU A 566 1.65 9.77 4.09
CA GLU A 566 0.65 9.12 3.25
C GLU A 566 -0.11 8.07 4.06
N MET A 567 -1.45 8.13 4.10
CA MET A 567 -2.31 7.18 4.82
C MET A 567 -2.39 5.84 4.09
N SER A 568 -2.76 5.92 2.83
CA SER A 568 -2.86 4.78 1.92
C SER A 568 -2.29 5.17 0.58
N LYS A 569 -1.39 4.33 0.08
CA LYS A 569 -0.81 4.51 -1.23
C LYS A 569 -1.81 4.14 -2.30
N LYS A 570 -2.34 5.15 -3.00
CA LYS A 570 -3.23 4.96 -4.15
C LYS A 570 -2.52 5.38 -5.43
N PHE A 571 -3.02 4.92 -6.56
CA PHE A 571 -2.47 5.16 -7.88
C PHE A 571 -3.47 5.88 -8.78
N PRO A 572 -3.01 6.64 -9.78
CA PRO A 572 -1.64 6.75 -10.30
C PRO A 572 -0.71 7.61 -9.45
N GLN A 573 0.60 7.35 -9.55
CA GLN A 573 1.68 8.20 -9.04
C GLN A 573 2.50 8.74 -10.21
N PHE A 574 2.85 10.00 -10.16
CA PHE A 574 3.67 10.67 -11.17
C PHE A 574 4.97 11.14 -10.55
N THR A 575 6.08 10.95 -11.27
CA THR A 575 7.38 11.49 -10.89
C THR A 575 7.90 12.31 -12.05
N PHE A 576 8.33 13.52 -11.76
CA PHE A 576 8.88 14.47 -12.71
C PHE A 576 10.22 14.95 -12.21
N GLN A 577 11.20 15.07 -13.11
CA GLN A 577 12.51 15.61 -12.79
C GLN A 577 13.02 16.46 -13.92
N VAL A 578 13.53 17.62 -13.59
CA VAL A 578 14.27 18.49 -14.50
C VAL A 578 15.66 18.68 -13.94
N SER A 579 16.67 18.55 -14.80
CA SER A 579 18.08 18.82 -14.48
C SER A 579 18.68 19.73 -15.55
N LYS A 580 19.19 20.87 -15.13
CA LYS A 580 19.91 21.81 -15.99
C LYS A 580 21.34 21.90 -15.53
N SER A 581 22.29 21.74 -16.45
CA SER A 581 23.69 22.11 -16.21
C SER A 581 23.83 23.62 -16.15
N LEU A 582 24.77 24.09 -15.34
CA LEU A 582 25.07 25.51 -15.19
C LEU A 582 26.43 25.78 -15.85
N PRO A 583 26.44 26.29 -17.08
CA PRO A 583 27.68 26.56 -17.81
C PRO A 583 28.62 27.46 -17.00
N GLU A 584 29.92 27.20 -17.07
CA GLU A 584 31.00 27.98 -16.45
C GLU A 584 31.00 28.05 -14.92
N VAL A 585 29.96 27.46 -14.26
CA VAL A 585 29.87 27.43 -12.80
C VAL A 585 30.69 26.26 -12.26
N LEU A 586 31.63 26.52 -11.34
CA LEU A 586 32.47 25.52 -10.68
C LEU A 586 33.17 24.55 -11.64
N GLY A 587 33.66 25.07 -12.79
CA GLY A 587 34.39 24.28 -13.78
C GLY A 587 33.53 23.32 -14.60
N ASN A 588 32.25 23.63 -14.80
CA ASN A 588 31.36 22.83 -15.63
C ASN A 588 31.75 22.86 -17.09
N ASP A 589 32.01 21.69 -17.67
CA ASP A 589 32.48 21.52 -19.06
C ASP A 589 31.35 21.54 -20.10
N PHE A 590 30.09 21.22 -19.70
CA PHE A 590 29.02 20.87 -20.63
C PHE A 590 27.73 21.63 -20.38
N ASP A 591 27.00 21.97 -21.44
CA ASP A 591 25.67 22.55 -21.34
C ASP A 591 24.61 21.55 -21.81
N PHE A 592 23.70 21.16 -20.89
CA PHE A 592 22.59 20.28 -21.20
C PHE A 592 21.37 20.55 -20.32
N THR A 593 20.22 20.11 -20.81
CA THR A 593 18.98 20.03 -20.04
C THR A 593 18.39 18.64 -20.17
N LYS A 594 17.95 18.05 -19.04
CA LYS A 594 17.25 16.75 -19.01
C LYS A 594 15.89 16.91 -18.36
N ILE A 595 14.89 16.24 -18.95
CA ILE A 595 13.53 16.12 -18.41
C ILE A 595 13.21 14.64 -18.33
N ASP A 596 12.93 14.14 -17.13
CA ASP A 596 12.61 12.75 -16.88
C ASP A 596 11.19 12.64 -16.30
N LEU A 597 10.39 11.71 -16.82
CA LEU A 597 9.01 11.47 -16.44
C LEU A 597 8.82 10.00 -16.10
N ARG A 598 8.00 9.73 -15.09
CA ARG A 598 7.56 8.39 -14.73
C ARG A 598 6.13 8.41 -14.22
N ALA A 599 5.28 7.56 -14.75
CA ALA A 599 3.95 7.28 -14.23
C ALA A 599 3.87 5.82 -13.81
N THR A 600 3.34 5.56 -12.62
CA THR A 600 3.11 4.21 -12.12
C THR A 600 1.64 4.05 -11.75
N TYR A 601 1.08 2.90 -12.14
CA TYR A 601 -0.27 2.49 -11.76
C TYR A 601 -0.22 1.06 -11.25
N GLU A 602 -0.85 0.81 -10.09
CA GLU A 602 -1.02 -0.53 -9.54
C GLU A 602 -2.46 -0.70 -9.08
N LYS A 603 -3.04 -1.86 -9.40
CA LYS A 603 -4.33 -2.28 -8.86
C LYS A 603 -4.18 -3.65 -8.23
N LYS A 604 -4.43 -3.72 -6.94
CA LYS A 604 -4.50 -4.96 -6.17
C LYS A 604 -5.95 -5.41 -6.12
N TYR A 605 -6.17 -6.70 -6.24
CA TYR A 605 -7.50 -7.30 -6.13
C TYR A 605 -7.56 -8.13 -4.86
N ILE A 606 -8.72 -8.19 -4.21
CA ILE A 606 -8.91 -8.92 -2.95
C ILE A 606 -8.59 -10.42 -3.08
N ASN A 607 -8.70 -10.97 -4.28
CA ASN A 607 -8.34 -12.36 -4.58
C ASN A 607 -6.81 -12.59 -4.69
N GLY A 608 -6.00 -11.58 -4.40
CA GLY A 608 -4.54 -11.65 -4.45
C GLY A 608 -3.90 -11.35 -5.80
N GLN A 609 -4.68 -11.19 -6.86
CA GLN A 609 -4.17 -10.74 -8.17
C GLN A 609 -3.65 -9.30 -8.09
N LYS A 610 -2.75 -8.95 -9.01
CA LYS A 610 -2.20 -7.60 -9.11
C LYS A 610 -1.94 -7.23 -10.57
N SER A 611 -2.42 -6.08 -10.99
CA SER A 611 -2.04 -5.45 -12.26
C SER A 611 -1.15 -4.24 -12.01
N ALA A 612 -0.11 -4.06 -12.79
CA ALA A 612 0.79 -2.92 -12.68
C ALA A 612 1.18 -2.39 -14.07
N VAL A 613 1.21 -1.08 -14.20
CA VAL A 613 1.66 -0.37 -15.40
C VAL A 613 2.77 0.60 -14.99
N LEU A 614 3.86 0.62 -15.75
CA LEU A 614 4.94 1.58 -15.62
C LEU A 614 5.17 2.26 -16.97
N ILE A 615 5.11 3.57 -16.98
CA ILE A 615 5.43 4.42 -18.13
C ILE A 615 6.61 5.29 -17.73
N GLN A 616 7.64 5.34 -18.56
CA GLN A 616 8.78 6.22 -18.35
C GLN A 616 9.13 6.91 -19.67
N GLY A 617 9.57 8.15 -19.57
CA GLY A 617 10.07 8.93 -20.70
C GLY A 617 11.18 9.86 -20.26
N GLY A 618 12.08 10.15 -21.15
CA GLY A 618 13.18 11.09 -20.95
C GLY A 618 13.48 11.86 -22.21
N TYR A 619 13.83 13.12 -22.05
CA TYR A 619 14.31 13.98 -23.12
C TYR A 619 15.50 14.78 -22.62
N ALA A 620 16.61 14.67 -23.31
CA ALA A 620 17.83 15.38 -22.99
C ALA A 620 18.37 16.08 -24.26
N ILE A 621 18.78 17.32 -24.11
CA ILE A 621 19.31 18.17 -25.18
C ILE A 621 20.60 18.86 -24.71
N GLY A 622 21.53 19.06 -25.63
CA GLY A 622 22.83 19.71 -25.41
C GLY A 622 23.98 18.71 -25.43
N ASP A 623 25.06 19.04 -24.76
CA ASP A 623 26.28 18.22 -24.68
C ASP A 623 26.11 17.07 -23.69
N LEU A 624 25.91 15.86 -24.19
CA LEU A 624 25.56 14.69 -23.40
C LEU A 624 26.57 13.54 -23.56
N PRO A 625 27.65 13.49 -22.78
CA PRO A 625 28.44 12.27 -22.69
C PRO A 625 27.61 11.06 -22.27
N ILE A 626 28.07 9.84 -22.59
CA ILE A 626 27.32 8.59 -22.41
C ILE A 626 26.80 8.35 -20.99
N THR A 627 27.49 8.88 -20.00
CA THR A 627 27.08 8.79 -18.58
C THR A 627 25.74 9.48 -18.28
N HIS A 628 25.30 10.40 -19.17
CA HIS A 628 24.07 11.17 -19.04
C HIS A 628 22.99 10.80 -20.07
N LEU A 629 23.27 9.88 -20.99
CA LEU A 629 22.28 9.28 -21.89
C LEU A 629 21.32 8.34 -21.12
N TYR A 630 20.45 7.68 -21.85
CA TYR A 630 19.50 6.70 -21.34
C TYR A 630 19.77 5.31 -21.91
N SER A 631 19.97 4.29 -21.08
CA SER A 631 20.14 2.89 -21.47
C SER A 631 18.89 2.02 -21.28
N ILE A 632 17.82 2.56 -20.72
CA ILE A 632 16.51 1.94 -20.51
C ILE A 632 16.57 0.61 -19.74
N SER A 633 17.50 0.49 -18.79
CA SER A 633 17.63 -0.65 -17.87
C SER A 633 17.79 -2.03 -18.54
N PRO A 634 18.78 -2.25 -19.41
CA PRO A 634 19.08 -3.56 -19.97
C PRO A 634 19.51 -4.55 -18.88
N ASN A 635 19.29 -5.85 -19.10
CA ASN A 635 19.69 -6.88 -18.13
C ASN A 635 20.16 -8.20 -18.74
N ASN A 636 20.58 -8.23 -20.02
CA ASN A 636 21.15 -9.42 -20.65
C ASN A 636 22.66 -9.31 -20.79
N LEU A 637 23.37 -10.43 -20.56
CA LEU A 637 24.81 -10.51 -20.75
C LEU A 637 25.14 -10.74 -22.23
N ASN A 638 26.15 -10.05 -22.72
CA ASN A 638 26.66 -10.26 -24.09
C ASN A 638 27.56 -11.51 -24.12
N LYS A 639 26.94 -12.70 -24.24
CA LYS A 639 27.54 -14.02 -24.30
C LYS A 639 26.86 -14.84 -25.39
N ASP A 640 27.62 -15.64 -26.12
CA ASP A 640 27.14 -16.40 -27.29
C ASP A 640 26.21 -17.57 -26.86
N VAL A 641 26.50 -18.21 -25.74
CA VAL A 641 25.76 -19.39 -25.29
C VAL A 641 24.69 -18.99 -24.30
N ILE A 642 23.43 -19.45 -24.50
CA ILE A 642 22.28 -19.13 -23.65
C ILE A 642 22.50 -19.50 -22.17
N LEU A 643 23.17 -20.63 -21.88
CA LEU A 643 23.47 -21.03 -20.51
C LEU A 643 24.41 -20.05 -19.78
N GLN A 644 25.30 -19.38 -20.50
CA GLN A 644 26.17 -18.33 -19.95
C GLN A 644 25.42 -17.02 -19.69
N ARG A 645 24.23 -16.84 -20.30
CA ARG A 645 23.33 -15.70 -20.08
C ARG A 645 22.31 -15.96 -18.96
N VAL A 646 22.26 -17.18 -18.39
CA VAL A 646 21.41 -17.49 -17.23
C VAL A 646 21.95 -16.75 -16.02
N THR A 647 21.22 -15.71 -15.61
CA THR A 647 21.59 -14.79 -14.53
C THR A 647 20.35 -14.45 -13.71
N PHE A 648 20.41 -13.33 -13.00
CA PHE A 648 19.31 -12.87 -12.16
C PHE A 648 18.43 -11.86 -12.89
N ALA A 649 17.11 -12.01 -12.74
CA ALA A 649 16.12 -11.07 -13.26
C ALA A 649 16.08 -9.77 -12.44
N GLY A 650 15.93 -8.65 -13.10
CA GLY A 650 15.69 -7.35 -12.45
C GLY A 650 14.19 -7.06 -12.29
N LYS A 651 13.85 -6.08 -11.45
CA LYS A 651 12.44 -5.77 -11.16
C LYS A 651 11.71 -5.17 -12.36
N ASN A 652 12.32 -4.22 -13.06
CA ASN A 652 11.74 -3.46 -14.18
C ASN A 652 12.72 -3.32 -15.34
N SER A 653 13.67 -4.23 -15.48
CA SER A 653 14.65 -4.28 -16.54
C SER A 653 14.13 -5.02 -17.77
N PHE A 654 14.67 -4.69 -18.93
CA PHE A 654 14.48 -5.46 -20.15
C PHE A 654 15.43 -6.67 -20.11
N GLU A 655 14.87 -7.87 -19.98
CA GLU A 655 15.62 -9.09 -19.68
C GLU A 655 16.35 -9.66 -20.89
N THR A 656 15.89 -9.35 -22.11
CA THR A 656 16.49 -9.79 -23.37
C THR A 656 17.38 -8.73 -23.99
N MET A 657 17.35 -7.48 -23.50
CA MET A 657 18.19 -6.38 -23.97
C MET A 657 19.60 -6.51 -23.41
N TYR A 658 20.60 -6.54 -24.28
CA TYR A 658 22.01 -6.64 -23.90
C TYR A 658 22.52 -5.34 -23.29
N PHE A 659 23.47 -5.44 -22.34
CA PHE A 659 24.16 -4.27 -21.81
C PHE A 659 24.90 -3.55 -22.92
N ASN A 660 24.83 -2.21 -22.89
CA ASN A 660 25.44 -1.31 -23.90
C ASN A 660 24.92 -1.47 -25.34
N GLU A 661 23.82 -2.18 -25.57
CA GLU A 661 23.23 -2.37 -26.89
C GLU A 661 22.58 -1.08 -27.41
N PHE A 662 21.88 -0.34 -26.53
CA PHE A 662 21.14 0.86 -26.93
C PHE A 662 21.42 2.02 -26.00
N PHE A 663 21.63 3.21 -26.58
CA PHE A 663 21.65 4.48 -25.88
C PHE A 663 20.78 5.50 -26.62
N SER A 664 20.16 6.39 -25.86
CA SER A 664 19.25 7.40 -26.39
C SER A 664 19.40 8.71 -25.61
N ASN A 665 19.18 9.86 -26.27
CA ASN A 665 18.98 11.14 -25.61
C ASN A 665 17.48 11.48 -25.43
N ARG A 666 16.59 10.75 -26.12
CA ARG A 666 15.14 10.77 -25.96
C ARG A 666 14.58 9.37 -25.98
N PHE A 667 13.67 9.05 -25.07
CA PHE A 667 13.06 7.72 -25.00
C PHE A 667 11.65 7.76 -24.41
N ALA A 668 10.90 6.73 -24.75
CA ALA A 668 9.65 6.36 -24.08
C ALA A 668 9.62 4.85 -23.84
N SER A 669 9.16 4.40 -22.69
CA SER A 669 8.99 2.99 -22.39
C SER A 669 7.67 2.72 -21.68
N PHE A 670 7.10 1.55 -21.95
CA PHE A 670 5.87 1.06 -21.36
C PHE A 670 6.08 -0.37 -20.88
N GLN A 671 5.61 -0.67 -19.65
CA GLN A 671 5.65 -2.00 -19.09
C GLN A 671 4.31 -2.33 -18.47
N LEU A 672 3.78 -3.52 -18.77
CA LEU A 672 2.57 -4.09 -18.21
C LEU A 672 2.93 -5.40 -17.51
N LYS A 673 2.44 -5.56 -16.28
CA LYS A 673 2.54 -6.80 -15.51
C LYS A 673 1.16 -7.18 -14.96
N HIS A 674 0.82 -8.45 -15.06
CA HIS A 674 -0.38 -9.01 -14.42
C HIS A 674 -0.02 -10.28 -13.66
N GLU A 675 -0.07 -10.21 -12.33
CA GLU A 675 0.15 -11.33 -11.43
C GLU A 675 -1.17 -12.06 -11.21
N LEU A 676 -1.19 -13.34 -11.57
CA LEU A 676 -2.32 -14.25 -11.35
C LEU A 676 -2.30 -14.81 -9.92
N ASN A 677 -3.38 -15.43 -9.53
CA ASN A 677 -3.46 -16.14 -8.26
C ASN A 677 -2.41 -17.24 -8.18
N ARG A 678 -1.94 -17.49 -6.97
CA ARG A 678 -1.02 -18.60 -6.72
C ARG A 678 -1.64 -19.94 -7.07
N VAL A 679 -0.87 -20.78 -7.74
CA VAL A 679 -1.25 -22.17 -8.05
C VAL A 679 -0.61 -23.10 -7.03
N LYS A 680 -1.41 -23.86 -6.30
CA LYS A 680 -0.92 -24.87 -5.36
C LYS A 680 -0.47 -26.12 -6.12
N ILE A 681 0.84 -26.32 -6.25
CA ILE A 681 1.42 -27.55 -6.79
C ILE A 681 1.65 -28.54 -5.66
N SER A 682 2.14 -28.07 -4.52
CA SER A 682 2.31 -28.84 -3.28
C SER A 682 2.18 -27.93 -2.07
N ASN A 683 2.24 -28.48 -0.85
CA ASN A 683 2.17 -27.68 0.38
C ASN A 683 3.30 -26.65 0.51
N LYS A 684 4.47 -26.95 -0.09
CA LYS A 684 5.65 -26.07 -0.05
C LYS A 684 5.85 -25.25 -1.33
N ILE A 685 5.19 -25.62 -2.43
CA ILE A 685 5.37 -25.02 -3.76
C ILE A 685 4.05 -24.40 -4.20
N LYS A 686 3.99 -23.08 -4.12
CA LYS A 686 2.79 -22.28 -4.48
C LYS A 686 3.24 -21.07 -5.31
N PRO A 687 3.67 -21.26 -6.56
CA PRO A 687 4.13 -20.16 -7.40
C PRO A 687 3.00 -19.21 -7.78
N SER A 688 3.34 -17.95 -7.98
CA SER A 688 2.51 -17.01 -8.73
C SER A 688 3.04 -16.88 -10.16
N LEU A 689 2.14 -16.92 -11.13
CA LEU A 689 2.43 -16.66 -12.53
C LEU A 689 2.19 -15.18 -12.82
N VAL A 690 3.21 -14.50 -13.35
CA VAL A 690 3.12 -13.11 -13.78
C VAL A 690 3.31 -13.03 -15.28
N LEU A 691 2.35 -12.43 -15.96
CA LEU A 691 2.44 -12.11 -17.38
C LEU A 691 3.07 -10.74 -17.52
N VAL A 692 4.06 -10.59 -18.39
CA VAL A 692 4.82 -9.36 -18.58
C VAL A 692 4.92 -9.01 -20.04
N SER A 693 4.70 -7.73 -20.37
CA SER A 693 4.97 -7.17 -21.69
C SER A 693 5.70 -5.83 -21.52
N ARG A 694 6.75 -5.61 -22.28
CA ARG A 694 7.57 -4.40 -22.24
C ARG A 694 7.88 -3.91 -23.63
N MET A 695 7.87 -2.61 -23.80
CA MET A 695 8.23 -1.95 -25.06
C MET A 695 8.96 -0.64 -24.79
N ALA A 696 9.88 -0.29 -25.66
CA ALA A 696 10.64 0.95 -25.58
C ALA A 696 10.98 1.48 -26.97
N TRP A 697 10.99 2.79 -27.09
CA TRP A 697 11.45 3.55 -28.26
C TRP A 697 12.43 4.60 -27.81
N GLY A 698 13.35 4.99 -28.66
CA GLY A 698 14.30 6.05 -28.36
C GLY A 698 15.25 6.34 -29.50
N ASP A 699 15.83 7.51 -29.45
CA ASP A 699 16.73 7.99 -30.52
C ASP A 699 17.89 8.81 -29.91
N LEU A 700 18.93 9.04 -30.65
CA LEU A 700 20.13 9.77 -30.25
C LEU A 700 20.61 10.72 -31.31
N ASP A 701 20.60 12.01 -31.02
CA ASP A 701 21.29 13.02 -31.81
C ASP A 701 22.79 12.99 -31.47
N GLY A 702 23.65 13.16 -32.46
CA GLY A 702 25.09 13.29 -32.26
C GLY A 702 25.82 11.99 -31.91
N LYS A 703 25.38 10.84 -32.42
CA LYS A 703 26.00 9.52 -32.19
C LYS A 703 27.52 9.52 -32.47
N ALA A 704 27.97 10.30 -33.44
CA ALA A 704 29.40 10.42 -33.83
C ALA A 704 30.27 11.10 -32.73
N ASN A 705 29.65 11.74 -31.72
CA ASN A 705 30.37 12.37 -30.62
C ASN A 705 30.88 11.36 -29.56
N HIS A 706 30.55 10.07 -29.72
CA HIS A 706 30.87 9.02 -28.75
C HIS A 706 31.90 8.04 -29.35
N GLU A 707 33.14 8.08 -28.89
CA GLU A 707 34.21 7.13 -29.26
C GLU A 707 34.43 6.08 -28.15
N GLY A 708 34.88 4.87 -28.54
CA GLY A 708 35.25 3.79 -27.62
C GLY A 708 34.14 2.86 -27.22
N ILE A 709 32.90 3.07 -27.69
CA ILE A 709 31.77 2.19 -27.45
C ILE A 709 30.87 2.11 -28.68
N ALA A 710 30.51 0.88 -29.07
CA ALA A 710 29.57 0.62 -30.14
C ALA A 710 28.17 0.38 -29.60
N PHE A 711 27.16 1.03 -30.15
CA PHE A 711 25.78 0.89 -29.75
C PHE A 711 24.80 1.25 -30.88
N LYS A 712 23.53 0.91 -30.68
CA LYS A 712 22.41 1.23 -31.58
C LYS A 712 21.48 2.26 -30.91
N THR A 713 20.54 2.79 -31.67
CA THR A 713 19.38 3.57 -31.21
C THR A 713 18.14 2.68 -31.20
N LEU A 714 17.08 3.15 -30.55
CA LEU A 714 15.80 2.45 -30.44
C LEU A 714 14.71 3.04 -31.34
N GLU A 715 15.09 3.62 -32.49
CA GLU A 715 14.14 4.26 -33.42
C GLU A 715 13.04 3.31 -33.85
N ASP A 716 13.40 2.06 -34.19
CA ASP A 716 12.46 1.03 -34.64
C ASP A 716 11.69 0.35 -33.49
N GLY A 717 12.01 0.70 -32.27
CA GLY A 717 11.40 0.13 -31.04
C GLY A 717 11.98 -1.22 -30.62
N PHE A 718 11.86 -1.52 -29.33
CA PHE A 718 12.26 -2.77 -28.72
C PHE A 718 11.06 -3.39 -28.00
N PHE A 719 10.81 -4.67 -28.24
CA PHE A 719 9.65 -5.38 -27.69
C PHE A 719 10.09 -6.69 -27.05
N GLU A 720 9.64 -6.92 -25.83
CA GLU A 720 9.77 -8.21 -25.16
C GLU A 720 8.51 -8.56 -24.40
N SER A 721 8.18 -9.84 -24.39
CA SER A 721 7.12 -10.38 -23.53
C SER A 721 7.59 -11.67 -22.90
N GLY A 722 7.01 -11.99 -21.75
CA GLY A 722 7.41 -13.18 -21.02
C GLY A 722 6.57 -13.48 -19.80
N ILE A 723 7.02 -14.46 -19.07
CA ILE A 723 6.40 -14.93 -17.86
C ILE A 723 7.41 -14.95 -16.71
N GLU A 724 6.92 -14.61 -15.50
CA GLU A 724 7.68 -14.80 -14.28
C GLU A 724 6.93 -15.83 -13.40
N LEU A 725 7.61 -16.89 -12.99
CA LEU A 725 7.15 -17.83 -12.00
C LEU A 725 7.78 -17.45 -10.66
N ASN A 726 7.09 -16.65 -9.89
CA ASN A 726 7.61 -16.12 -8.63
C ASN A 726 7.24 -17.04 -7.45
N LYS A 727 8.08 -17.02 -6.39
CA LYS A 727 7.82 -17.75 -5.13
C LYS A 727 7.65 -19.27 -5.34
N VAL A 728 8.41 -19.87 -6.23
CA VAL A 728 8.43 -21.33 -6.45
C VAL A 728 8.89 -22.02 -5.17
N TYR A 729 10.02 -21.57 -4.60
CA TYR A 729 10.55 -22.11 -3.33
C TYR A 729 11.31 -21.02 -2.57
N GLN A 730 10.91 -20.72 -1.33
CA GLN A 730 11.56 -19.75 -0.43
C GLN A 730 11.93 -18.39 -1.08
N GLY A 731 11.07 -17.87 -1.93
CA GLY A 731 11.28 -16.59 -2.63
C GLY A 731 12.02 -16.71 -3.95
N LEU A 732 12.58 -17.88 -4.27
CA LEU A 732 13.16 -18.16 -5.58
C LEU A 732 12.07 -18.34 -6.64
N GLY A 733 12.37 -17.91 -7.86
CA GLY A 733 11.53 -18.05 -9.03
C GLY A 733 12.35 -18.09 -10.31
N PHE A 734 11.67 -18.22 -11.43
CA PHE A 734 12.27 -18.26 -12.75
C PHE A 734 11.53 -17.31 -13.69
N THR A 735 12.23 -16.73 -14.65
CA THR A 735 11.65 -15.87 -15.66
C THR A 735 12.05 -16.32 -17.05
N PHE A 736 11.12 -16.22 -17.98
CA PHE A 736 11.30 -16.56 -19.38
C PHE A 736 10.79 -15.39 -20.21
N PHE A 737 11.69 -14.78 -21.01
CA PHE A 737 11.36 -13.66 -21.87
C PHE A 737 11.78 -13.94 -23.30
N TYR A 738 11.02 -13.40 -24.23
CA TYR A 738 11.28 -13.44 -25.67
C TYR A 738 11.23 -12.03 -26.26
N ARG A 739 12.28 -11.69 -27.01
CA ARG A 739 12.43 -10.46 -27.79
C ARG A 739 11.86 -10.68 -29.18
N TYR A 740 11.08 -9.73 -29.67
CA TYR A 740 10.46 -9.78 -30.98
C TYR A 740 10.39 -8.40 -31.64
N GLY A 741 9.89 -8.33 -32.88
CA GLY A 741 9.75 -7.09 -33.64
C GLY A 741 11.03 -6.66 -34.37
N PRO A 742 11.17 -5.36 -34.74
CA PRO A 742 12.22 -4.89 -35.61
C PRO A 742 13.65 -5.15 -35.11
N ASN A 743 13.84 -5.11 -33.80
CA ASN A 743 15.13 -5.38 -33.16
C ASN A 743 15.33 -6.85 -32.79
N GLN A 744 14.51 -7.79 -33.33
CA GLN A 744 14.74 -9.23 -33.18
C GLN A 744 16.06 -9.63 -33.81
N LEU A 745 16.80 -10.51 -33.12
CA LEU A 745 18.10 -11.02 -33.63
C LEU A 745 17.87 -12.23 -34.53
N PRO A 746 18.81 -12.48 -35.49
CA PRO A 746 18.65 -13.59 -36.46
C PRO A 746 18.54 -14.98 -35.81
N ILE A 747 19.25 -15.20 -34.73
CA ILE A 747 19.28 -16.48 -33.99
C ILE A 747 18.19 -16.48 -32.92
N ILE A 748 17.34 -17.50 -32.92
CA ILE A 748 16.20 -17.60 -31.96
C ILE A 748 16.70 -17.56 -30.51
N GLU A 749 17.77 -18.27 -30.19
CA GLU A 749 18.35 -18.35 -28.84
C GLU A 749 18.80 -16.98 -28.31
N ASP A 750 19.23 -16.06 -29.18
CA ASP A 750 19.67 -14.73 -28.80
C ASP A 750 18.51 -13.81 -28.41
N ASN A 751 17.30 -14.18 -28.80
CA ASN A 751 16.06 -13.49 -28.42
C ASN A 751 15.45 -14.02 -27.11
N LEU A 752 16.01 -15.09 -26.53
CA LEU A 752 15.53 -15.71 -25.32
C LEU A 752 16.34 -15.27 -24.10
N ALA A 753 15.68 -15.00 -23.00
CA ALA A 753 16.30 -14.81 -21.69
C ALA A 753 15.62 -15.72 -20.65
N ILE A 754 16.44 -16.55 -20.03
CA ILE A 754 16.05 -17.42 -18.91
C ILE A 754 16.82 -16.93 -17.70
N LYS A 755 16.12 -16.55 -16.61
CA LYS A 755 16.77 -15.98 -15.42
C LYS A 755 16.16 -16.49 -14.14
N VAL A 756 16.94 -16.43 -13.07
CA VAL A 756 16.47 -16.70 -11.71
C VAL A 756 15.92 -15.41 -11.13
N SER A 757 14.68 -15.43 -10.65
CA SER A 757 14.11 -14.32 -9.91
C SER A 757 14.23 -14.53 -8.41
N PHE A 758 14.48 -13.44 -7.68
CA PHE A 758 14.54 -13.44 -6.24
C PHE A 758 13.49 -12.45 -5.71
N ASN A 759 12.43 -12.98 -5.13
CA ASN A 759 11.34 -12.18 -4.60
C ASN A 759 11.06 -12.62 -3.16
N ILE A 760 11.86 -12.11 -2.23
CA ILE A 760 11.61 -12.26 -0.80
C ILE A 760 10.67 -11.14 -0.40
N ASP A 761 9.41 -11.50 -0.16
CA ASP A 761 8.43 -10.63 0.43
C ASP A 761 8.60 -10.70 1.95
N LEU A 762 9.16 -9.66 2.54
CA LEU A 762 9.35 -9.57 3.99
C LEU A 762 8.05 -9.21 4.72
N GLY A 763 6.91 -9.22 4.01
CA GLY A 763 5.58 -9.06 4.61
C GLY A 763 5.20 -7.61 4.96
N LEU A 764 5.85 -6.60 4.34
CA LEU A 764 5.49 -5.19 4.51
C LEU A 764 5.51 -4.43 3.20
#